data_b4cfd698a2d3056a549b3fcb7b866526
#
_entry.id   b4cfd698a2d3056a549b3fcb7b866526
#
_cell.length_a   1.000
_cell.length_b   1.000
_cell.length_c   1.000
_cell.angle_alpha   90.00
_cell.angle_beta   90.00
_cell.angle_gamma   90.00
#
_symmetry.space_group_name_H-M   'P 1'
#
loop_
_entity.id
_entity.type
_entity.pdbx_description
1 polymer ?
#
loop_
_entity_poly.entity_id
_entity_poly.type
_entity_poly.pdbx_seq_one_letter_code
_entity_poly.pdbx_strand_id
1 'polypeptide(L)'
;MSKKEIYKKIILLLILVLTISSCSTKKKTYVHRKYHDITAKYNGYFNGKESLKYGIKKLENAQVDDFSKILSIYKHDEISLSKSHLPYMEKSIKKGSMVIQNHSINIKNKEYCKWIDDSYFLVAKAYYFKGEFIESKKTFDFIKNKYKKTEIAFESTLWVAKCYIALNDFHSAETILDDLQSKKRFPEKLRKELHLTLSDLYLHQEMYIDAIDELKSTCNLIKRKRKKARYYYIIAQIYQNKSNIKQSKKYFELVLDANPEYEMVFNAKMNLARTLRNKKDLNQMRDKLVKMINDEKNKDYLDQIYYTLGEMSVIEKDTISAIENFTLSTKYSIDNDIQKSVSFLQLGKIHYNKSDYISSKTYYDSTIFFMPENHRHFEESSKTQKILEELVFHLNTINYEDSLQWAASLSETERKILIQAEIAKVIKKEQEELRAQQNNSFRGTDGRNGRNESFGNNTSGGKWYFYNPATLSFGMSEFRKKWGKRKLEDDWRRLNKKSITTLEEDSITTEKNKEQNNLKSEKYYIDQLPLTKESIDVSNAKIINSYYEASVIYKDELEEIRKSEQMLEELVKKFPNHPELTPLSLYLIYNLQTNNRSYKKAKTTKNKLISVFPESNYTKTLLDSNFIKSILNKWNKKEQEYNEVYKLYESDSFLLVFSKSSEIIKSIKNEKDSIYLEKHFLLKTLSDFKINKDTSIFIKNLKTGKEKFKNSETSERCDELLNLLNSKEEIEERNKTAVLKTPYRFKKNTPHYLLIILPKENTDITFIKTLISDFNNRNYSSRIFEINAMMIGVESHLLIIKKFDNFNSSDLYSKQISSDKTIKKELNKSSHKSILISESNFSEFYKNKDFKGYSNFFNNNYLETK
;
A
#
# COMPACT_ATOMS: atom_id res chain seq x y z
N MET A 1 -49.57 17.06 70.01
CA MET A 1 -48.99 15.93 69.32
C MET A 1 -49.16 14.67 70.11
N SER A 2 -49.81 13.62 69.54
CA SER A 2 -50.04 12.36 70.20
C SER A 2 -48.69 11.67 70.48
N LYS A 3 -48.60 10.96 71.65
CA LYS A 3 -47.40 10.17 71.96
C LYS A 3 -47.03 9.21 70.83
N LYS A 4 -48.00 8.71 70.04
CA LYS A 4 -47.80 7.91 68.84
C LYS A 4 -47.07 8.64 67.72
N GLU A 5 -47.30 9.92 67.50
CA GLU A 5 -46.60 10.69 66.47
C GLU A 5 -45.17 11.01 66.87
N ILE A 6 -44.92 11.23 68.16
CA ILE A 6 -43.54 11.43 68.67
C ILE A 6 -42.72 10.16 68.49
N TYR A 7 -43.28 8.96 68.80
CA TYR A 7 -42.62 7.67 68.53
C TYR A 7 -42.35 7.42 67.03
N LYS A 8 -43.32 7.77 66.16
CA LYS A 8 -43.06 7.65 64.68
C LYS A 8 -41.96 8.58 64.23
N LYS A 9 -41.90 9.80 64.72
CA LYS A 9 -40.79 10.74 64.37
C LYS A 9 -39.45 10.29 64.91
N ILE A 10 -39.42 9.72 66.14
CA ILE A 10 -38.20 9.16 66.70
C ILE A 10 -37.74 7.96 65.93
N ILE A 11 -38.65 7.04 65.55
CA ILE A 11 -38.32 5.86 64.73
C ILE A 11 -37.83 6.32 63.33
N LEU A 12 -38.47 7.31 62.74
CA LEU A 12 -38.03 7.86 61.44
C LEU A 12 -36.68 8.55 61.54
N LEU A 13 -36.40 9.26 62.61
CA LEU A 13 -35.11 9.88 62.88
C LEU A 13 -34.03 8.81 63.14
N LEU A 14 -34.36 7.75 63.87
CA LEU A 14 -33.47 6.60 64.13
C LEU A 14 -33.15 5.85 62.82
N ILE A 15 -34.15 5.67 61.97
CA ILE A 15 -33.96 5.10 60.60
C ILE A 15 -33.07 6.02 59.76
N LEU A 16 -33.30 7.33 59.81
CA LEU A 16 -32.49 8.33 59.09
C LEU A 16 -31.01 8.34 59.59
N VAL A 17 -30.79 8.28 60.90
CA VAL A 17 -29.43 8.19 61.51
C VAL A 17 -28.75 6.90 61.17
N LEU A 18 -29.49 5.76 61.10
CA LEU A 18 -28.98 4.46 60.70
C LEU A 18 -28.59 4.43 59.21
N THR A 19 -29.31 5.18 58.31
CA THR A 19 -28.97 5.28 56.91
C THR A 19 -27.75 6.14 56.68
N ILE A 20 -27.53 7.20 57.43
CA ILE A 20 -26.33 8.09 57.36
C ILE A 20 -25.06 7.36 57.84
N SER A 21 -25.16 6.48 58.84
CA SER A 21 -24.03 5.71 59.36
C SER A 21 -23.61 4.52 58.44
N SER A 22 -24.40 4.21 57.40
CA SER A 22 -24.23 3.04 56.54
C SER A 22 -23.17 3.25 55.45
N CYS A 23 -22.68 4.45 55.21
CA CYS A 23 -21.78 4.79 54.10
C CYS A 23 -20.28 4.63 54.40
N SER A 24 -19.84 4.09 55.53
CA SER A 24 -18.45 3.99 55.87
C SER A 24 -17.76 2.71 55.35
N THR A 25 -16.77 2.86 54.47
CA THR A 25 -15.90 1.74 53.99
C THR A 25 -14.88 1.24 55.02
N LYS A 26 -14.76 1.93 56.17
CA LYS A 26 -13.84 1.60 57.26
C LYS A 26 -14.37 0.53 58.22
N LYS A 27 -15.65 0.17 58.11
CA LYS A 27 -16.31 -0.78 59.01
C LYS A 27 -16.73 -2.06 58.28
N LYS A 28 -16.41 -3.23 58.82
CA LYS A 28 -16.74 -4.57 58.25
C LYS A 28 -18.00 -5.20 58.82
N THR A 29 -18.91 -4.43 59.41
CA THR A 29 -20.16 -5.00 59.95
C THR A 29 -21.06 -5.53 58.87
N TYR A 30 -22.01 -6.45 59.21
CA TYR A 30 -22.90 -7.06 58.24
C TYR A 30 -23.70 -6.02 57.41
N VAL A 31 -24.20 -4.97 58.04
CA VAL A 31 -24.99 -3.91 57.41
C VAL A 31 -24.16 -3.14 56.39
N HIS A 32 -22.90 -2.73 56.76
CA HIS A 32 -22.00 -2.04 55.82
C HIS A 32 -21.64 -2.92 54.62
N ARG A 33 -21.31 -4.17 54.86
CA ARG A 33 -21.01 -5.10 53.76
C ARG A 33 -22.18 -5.26 52.80
N LYS A 34 -23.42 -5.46 53.36
CA LYS A 34 -24.62 -5.65 52.54
C LYS A 34 -24.96 -4.39 51.75
N TYR A 35 -24.86 -3.22 52.37
CA TYR A 35 -25.07 -1.95 51.69
C TYR A 35 -24.11 -1.77 50.50
N HIS A 36 -22.80 -1.95 50.74
CA HIS A 36 -21.80 -1.85 49.70
C HIS A 36 -21.91 -2.92 48.64
N ASP A 37 -22.22 -4.19 49.00
CA ASP A 37 -22.47 -5.28 48.05
C ASP A 37 -23.65 -4.93 47.08
N ILE A 38 -24.77 -4.48 47.61
CA ILE A 38 -25.96 -4.16 46.80
C ILE A 38 -25.69 -2.95 45.92
N THR A 39 -25.14 -1.89 46.46
CA THR A 39 -24.89 -0.63 45.75
C THR A 39 -23.81 -0.81 44.66
N ALA A 40 -22.74 -1.50 44.99
CA ALA A 40 -21.70 -1.87 44.04
C ALA A 40 -22.26 -2.66 42.85
N LYS A 41 -23.06 -3.68 43.16
CA LYS A 41 -23.65 -4.56 42.15
C LYS A 41 -24.57 -3.83 41.19
N TYR A 42 -25.61 -3.20 41.70
CA TYR A 42 -26.73 -2.73 40.88
C TYR A 42 -26.55 -1.36 40.29
N ASN A 43 -25.73 -0.49 40.90
CA ASN A 43 -25.47 0.86 40.33
C ASN A 43 -24.19 0.94 39.50
N GLY A 44 -23.07 0.54 40.06
CA GLY A 44 -21.77 0.72 39.38
C GLY A 44 -21.42 -0.44 38.45
N TYR A 45 -21.27 -1.65 39.03
CA TYR A 45 -20.85 -2.84 38.30
C TYR A 45 -21.79 -3.21 37.15
N PHE A 46 -23.13 -3.26 37.41
CA PHE A 46 -24.12 -3.60 36.38
C PHE A 46 -24.07 -2.64 35.20
N ASN A 47 -24.11 -1.32 35.48
CA ASN A 47 -24.06 -0.32 34.42
C ASN A 47 -22.73 -0.34 33.64
N GLY A 48 -21.59 -0.59 34.30
CA GLY A 48 -20.30 -0.78 33.64
C GLY A 48 -20.30 -2.03 32.77
N LYS A 49 -20.83 -3.14 33.26
CA LYS A 49 -20.92 -4.43 32.53
C LYS A 49 -21.80 -4.32 31.27
N GLU A 50 -22.97 -3.69 31.40
CA GLU A 50 -23.85 -3.49 30.23
C GLU A 50 -23.20 -2.54 29.20
N SER A 51 -22.47 -1.49 29.68
CA SER A 51 -21.70 -0.63 28.80
C SER A 51 -20.61 -1.41 28.04
N LEU A 52 -19.82 -2.23 28.74
CA LEU A 52 -18.81 -3.08 28.13
C LEU A 52 -19.40 -4.01 27.05
N LYS A 53 -20.48 -4.71 27.41
CA LYS A 53 -21.18 -5.64 26.51
C LYS A 53 -21.69 -4.93 25.25
N TYR A 54 -22.26 -3.74 25.39
CA TYR A 54 -22.75 -2.95 24.27
C TYR A 54 -21.60 -2.47 23.38
N GLY A 55 -20.51 -2.01 23.99
CA GLY A 55 -19.32 -1.60 23.27
C GLY A 55 -18.67 -2.75 22.49
N ILE A 56 -18.53 -3.94 23.08
CA ILE A 56 -18.04 -5.15 22.37
C ILE A 56 -18.95 -5.47 21.18
N LYS A 57 -20.27 -5.46 21.37
CA LYS A 57 -21.20 -5.70 20.26
C LYS A 57 -21.07 -4.66 19.14
N LYS A 58 -20.81 -3.39 19.48
CA LYS A 58 -20.54 -2.34 18.48
C LYS A 58 -19.25 -2.63 17.70
N LEU A 59 -18.19 -3.06 18.39
CA LEU A 59 -16.92 -3.44 17.77
C LEU A 59 -17.11 -4.65 16.83
N GLU A 60 -17.74 -5.73 17.30
CA GLU A 60 -18.04 -6.93 16.52
C GLU A 60 -18.90 -6.64 15.28
N ASN A 61 -19.87 -5.71 15.38
CA ASN A 61 -20.72 -5.33 14.25
C ASN A 61 -20.00 -4.41 13.24
N ALA A 62 -18.96 -3.70 13.66
CA ALA A 62 -18.18 -2.85 12.78
C ALA A 62 -17.15 -3.63 11.97
N GLN A 63 -16.81 -4.85 12.42
CA GLN A 63 -15.84 -5.70 11.76
C GLN A 63 -16.53 -6.65 10.78
N VAL A 64 -16.15 -6.53 9.51
CA VAL A 64 -16.59 -7.42 8.43
C VAL A 64 -15.55 -8.53 8.26
N ASP A 65 -16.00 -9.79 8.30
CA ASP A 65 -15.12 -10.93 8.06
C ASP A 65 -14.63 -10.97 6.61
N ASP A 66 -13.32 -11.03 6.41
CA ASP A 66 -12.71 -11.26 5.11
C ASP A 66 -12.54 -12.78 4.88
N PHE A 67 -13.50 -13.38 4.21
CA PHE A 67 -13.51 -14.82 3.92
C PHE A 67 -12.43 -15.26 2.92
N SER A 68 -11.68 -14.33 2.31
CA SER A 68 -10.55 -14.65 1.43
C SER A 68 -9.30 -15.05 2.20
N LYS A 69 -9.22 -14.69 3.49
CA LYS A 69 -8.14 -15.02 4.42
C LYS A 69 -8.62 -16.02 5.46
N ILE A 70 -7.68 -16.63 6.20
CA ILE A 70 -8.05 -17.40 7.39
C ILE A 70 -8.70 -16.43 8.37
N LEU A 71 -9.94 -16.77 8.80
CA LEU A 71 -10.66 -15.93 9.75
C LEU A 71 -9.96 -15.94 11.11
N SER A 72 -9.99 -14.82 11.80
CA SER A 72 -9.54 -14.72 13.19
C SER A 72 -10.45 -15.52 14.13
N ILE A 73 -9.91 -15.97 15.25
CA ILE A 73 -10.66 -16.70 16.30
C ILE A 73 -11.77 -15.82 16.85
N TYR A 74 -11.44 -14.57 17.14
CA TYR A 74 -12.38 -13.59 17.70
C TYR A 74 -12.79 -12.59 16.63
N LYS A 75 -14.09 -12.26 16.56
CA LYS A 75 -14.62 -11.27 15.59
C LYS A 75 -14.19 -9.82 15.90
N HIS A 76 -13.40 -9.60 16.94
CA HIS A 76 -12.96 -8.28 17.42
C HIS A 76 -11.44 -8.11 17.44
N ASP A 77 -10.70 -8.89 16.69
CA ASP A 77 -9.22 -8.85 16.73
C ASP A 77 -8.64 -7.52 16.25
N GLU A 78 -9.28 -6.87 15.28
CA GLU A 78 -8.81 -5.58 14.79
C GLU A 78 -9.49 -4.41 15.51
N ILE A 79 -9.15 -4.22 16.79
CA ILE A 79 -9.75 -3.19 17.66
C ILE A 79 -9.55 -1.76 17.10
N SER A 80 -8.50 -1.53 16.33
CA SER A 80 -8.16 -0.21 15.77
C SER A 80 -9.09 0.27 14.65
N LEU A 81 -9.85 -0.61 13.99
CA LEU A 81 -10.66 -0.27 12.82
C LEU A 81 -11.88 0.60 13.15
N SER A 82 -12.36 0.61 14.37
CA SER A 82 -13.54 1.38 14.75
C SER A 82 -13.32 2.14 16.05
N LYS A 83 -13.69 3.41 16.06
CA LYS A 83 -13.69 4.26 17.28
C LYS A 83 -15.06 4.31 17.96
N SER A 84 -16.09 3.72 17.35
CA SER A 84 -17.49 3.84 17.81
C SER A 84 -17.77 3.16 19.16
N HIS A 85 -16.93 2.21 19.57
CA HIS A 85 -17.03 1.48 20.84
C HIS A 85 -16.35 2.19 22.01
N LEU A 86 -15.41 3.10 21.76
CA LEU A 86 -14.57 3.76 22.79
C LEU A 86 -15.35 4.43 23.91
N PRO A 87 -16.43 5.23 23.65
CA PRO A 87 -17.19 5.86 24.73
C PRO A 87 -17.82 4.85 25.71
N TYR A 88 -18.15 3.66 25.23
CA TYR A 88 -18.71 2.59 26.05
C TYR A 88 -17.64 1.93 26.92
N MET A 89 -16.40 1.80 26.41
CA MET A 89 -15.26 1.31 27.18
C MET A 89 -14.91 2.30 28.29
N GLU A 90 -14.84 3.59 27.99
CA GLU A 90 -14.57 4.65 28.97
C GLU A 90 -15.66 4.72 30.06
N LYS A 91 -16.93 4.59 29.66
CA LYS A 91 -18.03 4.52 30.63
C LYS A 91 -17.89 3.28 31.53
N SER A 92 -17.49 2.13 30.98
CA SER A 92 -17.26 0.90 31.75
C SER A 92 -16.11 1.08 32.75
N ILE A 93 -14.98 1.64 32.30
CA ILE A 93 -13.81 1.96 33.16
C ILE A 93 -14.25 2.88 34.28
N LYS A 94 -14.91 3.99 33.97
CA LYS A 94 -15.39 4.96 34.95
C LYS A 94 -16.30 4.32 36.00
N LYS A 95 -17.29 3.50 35.56
CA LYS A 95 -18.23 2.85 36.47
C LYS A 95 -17.55 1.77 37.34
N GLY A 96 -16.68 0.96 36.80
CA GLY A 96 -15.89 -0.02 37.54
C GLY A 96 -14.95 0.64 38.56
N SER A 97 -14.23 1.66 38.17
CA SER A 97 -13.35 2.45 39.05
C SER A 97 -14.10 3.13 40.19
N MET A 98 -15.30 3.68 39.91
CA MET A 98 -16.14 4.24 40.97
C MET A 98 -16.59 3.18 42.00
N VAL A 99 -16.88 1.95 41.56
CA VAL A 99 -17.20 0.85 42.49
C VAL A 99 -16.01 0.54 43.37
N ILE A 100 -14.83 0.40 42.82
CA ILE A 100 -13.59 0.11 43.53
C ILE A 100 -13.31 1.22 44.56
N GLN A 101 -13.40 2.47 44.16
CA GLN A 101 -13.10 3.63 44.99
C GLN A 101 -14.11 3.80 46.13
N ASN A 102 -15.41 3.64 45.87
CA ASN A 102 -16.46 4.03 46.81
C ASN A 102 -16.98 2.85 47.65
N HIS A 103 -16.72 1.59 47.23
CA HIS A 103 -17.33 0.44 47.89
C HIS A 103 -16.32 -0.62 48.36
N SER A 104 -15.01 -0.43 48.15
CA SER A 104 -14.00 -1.35 48.65
C SER A 104 -13.92 -1.25 50.18
N ILE A 105 -14.10 -2.39 50.89
CA ILE A 105 -13.94 -2.57 52.31
C ILE A 105 -12.72 -3.43 52.54
N ASN A 106 -11.52 -2.84 52.36
CA ASN A 106 -10.26 -3.57 52.52
C ASN A 106 -9.70 -3.35 53.92
N ILE A 107 -9.83 -4.36 54.77
CA ILE A 107 -9.34 -4.32 56.16
C ILE A 107 -8.33 -5.48 56.39
N LYS A 108 -7.11 -5.15 56.81
CA LYS A 108 -6.01 -6.14 57.00
C LYS A 108 -5.78 -6.98 55.72
N ASN A 109 -5.69 -6.37 54.58
CA ASN A 109 -5.50 -7.00 53.26
C ASN A 109 -6.62 -7.96 52.82
N LYS A 110 -7.76 -7.99 53.52
CA LYS A 110 -8.94 -8.75 53.11
C LYS A 110 -10.04 -7.82 52.61
N GLU A 111 -10.49 -8.08 51.41
CA GLU A 111 -11.64 -7.41 50.81
C GLU A 111 -12.94 -8.05 51.30
N TYR A 112 -13.90 -7.25 51.71
CA TYR A 112 -15.19 -7.70 52.22
C TYR A 112 -16.38 -7.36 51.31
N CYS A 113 -16.22 -6.48 50.32
CA CYS A 113 -17.21 -6.27 49.28
C CYS A 113 -17.00 -7.26 48.13
N LYS A 114 -18.05 -8.01 47.80
CA LYS A 114 -17.97 -9.13 46.84
C LYS A 114 -17.77 -8.73 45.39
N TRP A 115 -17.96 -7.47 45.05
CA TRP A 115 -17.96 -7.00 43.64
C TRP A 115 -16.71 -6.23 43.29
N ILE A 116 -15.69 -6.23 44.13
CA ILE A 116 -14.47 -5.46 43.90
C ILE A 116 -13.56 -6.16 42.91
N ASP A 117 -13.35 -7.46 43.03
CA ASP A 117 -12.58 -8.27 42.09
C ASP A 117 -13.23 -8.30 40.71
N ASP A 118 -14.55 -8.49 40.63
CA ASP A 118 -15.32 -8.39 39.39
C ASP A 118 -15.23 -6.98 38.75
N SER A 119 -15.15 -5.92 39.58
CA SER A 119 -15.01 -4.55 39.08
C SER A 119 -13.63 -4.28 38.52
N TYR A 120 -12.55 -4.78 39.17
CA TYR A 120 -11.21 -4.75 38.60
C TYR A 120 -11.16 -5.51 37.28
N PHE A 121 -11.78 -6.67 37.22
CA PHE A 121 -11.84 -7.50 36.01
C PHE A 121 -12.61 -6.80 34.87
N LEU A 122 -13.71 -6.13 35.21
CA LEU A 122 -14.48 -5.31 34.27
C LEU A 122 -13.63 -4.16 33.68
N VAL A 123 -12.89 -3.45 34.54
CA VAL A 123 -12.00 -2.35 34.15
C VAL A 123 -10.87 -2.86 33.23
N ALA A 124 -10.25 -3.98 33.63
CA ALA A 124 -9.19 -4.61 32.82
C ALA A 124 -9.68 -5.02 31.43
N LYS A 125 -10.85 -5.65 31.32
CA LYS A 125 -11.48 -5.98 30.03
C LYS A 125 -11.79 -4.72 29.21
N ALA A 126 -12.28 -3.66 29.84
CA ALA A 126 -12.57 -2.42 29.14
C ALA A 126 -11.31 -1.74 28.59
N TYR A 127 -10.18 -1.81 29.30
CA TYR A 127 -8.87 -1.38 28.78
C TYR A 127 -8.43 -2.23 27.58
N TYR A 128 -8.61 -3.55 27.64
CA TYR A 128 -8.29 -4.43 26.51
C TYR A 128 -9.05 -4.02 25.26
N PHE A 129 -10.38 -3.90 25.33
CA PHE A 129 -11.22 -3.50 24.21
C PHE A 129 -11.10 -2.02 23.81
N LYS A 130 -10.43 -1.22 24.63
CA LYS A 130 -10.01 0.14 24.26
C LYS A 130 -8.71 0.17 23.45
N GLY A 131 -7.98 -0.96 23.42
CA GLY A 131 -6.65 -1.06 22.81
C GLY A 131 -5.50 -0.71 23.75
N GLU A 132 -5.79 -0.45 25.01
CA GLU A 132 -4.79 -0.14 26.06
C GLU A 132 -4.31 -1.44 26.73
N PHE A 133 -3.61 -2.29 25.96
CA PHE A 133 -3.23 -3.64 26.37
C PHE A 133 -2.27 -3.67 27.57
N ILE A 134 -1.38 -2.68 27.68
CA ILE A 134 -0.44 -2.57 28.81
C ILE A 134 -1.19 -2.31 30.10
N GLU A 135 -2.15 -1.38 30.11
CA GLU A 135 -2.94 -1.06 31.31
C GLU A 135 -3.89 -2.20 31.67
N SER A 136 -4.45 -2.85 30.65
CA SER A 136 -5.24 -4.07 30.80
C SER A 136 -4.41 -5.16 31.50
N LYS A 137 -3.22 -5.46 30.97
CA LYS A 137 -2.30 -6.46 31.52
C LYS A 137 -1.94 -6.18 32.97
N LYS A 138 -1.52 -4.94 33.29
CA LYS A 138 -1.21 -4.52 34.68
C LYS A 138 -2.39 -4.78 35.63
N THR A 139 -3.59 -4.48 35.18
CA THR A 139 -4.80 -4.65 35.99
C THR A 139 -5.13 -6.13 36.18
N PHE A 140 -5.00 -6.97 35.14
CA PHE A 140 -5.18 -8.42 35.29
C PHE A 140 -4.09 -9.07 36.15
N ASP A 141 -2.83 -8.65 36.04
CA ASP A 141 -1.73 -9.10 36.90
C ASP A 141 -1.99 -8.74 38.37
N PHE A 142 -2.56 -7.57 38.64
CA PHE A 142 -3.00 -7.20 40.01
C PHE A 142 -4.05 -8.17 40.55
N ILE A 143 -5.07 -8.50 39.76
CA ILE A 143 -6.14 -9.45 40.14
C ILE A 143 -5.53 -10.83 40.41
N LYS A 144 -4.73 -11.34 39.49
CA LYS A 144 -4.02 -12.63 39.60
C LYS A 144 -3.22 -12.72 40.92
N ASN A 145 -2.52 -11.67 41.28
CA ASN A 145 -1.65 -11.65 42.46
C ASN A 145 -2.43 -11.44 43.77
N LYS A 146 -3.50 -10.65 43.75
CA LYS A 146 -4.31 -10.37 44.93
C LYS A 146 -5.27 -11.50 45.29
N TYR A 147 -5.86 -12.15 44.28
CA TYR A 147 -6.91 -13.17 44.42
C TYR A 147 -6.46 -14.58 44.02
N LYS A 148 -5.21 -14.95 44.33
CA LYS A 148 -4.46 -16.15 43.85
C LYS A 148 -5.22 -17.48 43.85
N LYS A 149 -6.18 -17.68 44.75
CA LYS A 149 -6.87 -18.97 44.92
C LYS A 149 -8.29 -18.99 44.37
N THR A 150 -8.66 -17.93 43.64
CA THR A 150 -10.01 -17.78 43.11
C THR A 150 -10.04 -18.09 41.61
N GLU A 151 -11.23 -18.41 41.12
CA GLU A 151 -11.44 -18.66 39.70
C GLU A 151 -11.13 -17.44 38.82
N ILE A 152 -11.42 -16.24 39.32
CA ILE A 152 -11.12 -15.01 38.63
C ILE A 152 -9.60 -14.80 38.40
N ALA A 153 -8.75 -15.39 39.24
CA ALA A 153 -7.30 -15.38 39.04
C ALA A 153 -6.90 -16.20 37.81
N PHE A 154 -7.51 -17.36 37.58
CA PHE A 154 -7.29 -18.17 36.39
C PHE A 154 -7.79 -17.43 35.13
N GLU A 155 -8.99 -16.85 35.19
CA GLU A 155 -9.54 -16.08 34.08
C GLU A 155 -8.67 -14.84 33.77
N SER A 156 -8.20 -14.14 34.82
CA SER A 156 -7.27 -13.01 34.63
C SER A 156 -5.95 -13.43 34.00
N THR A 157 -5.43 -14.62 34.34
CA THR A 157 -4.21 -15.15 33.73
C THR A 157 -4.40 -15.43 32.23
N LEU A 158 -5.57 -15.94 31.83
CA LEU A 158 -5.92 -16.08 30.41
C LEU A 158 -5.95 -14.72 29.69
N TRP A 159 -6.51 -13.70 30.36
CA TRP A 159 -6.54 -12.36 29.77
C TRP A 159 -5.17 -11.70 29.71
N VAL A 160 -4.25 -12.02 30.62
CA VAL A 160 -2.84 -11.61 30.52
C VAL A 160 -2.19 -12.21 29.26
N ALA A 161 -2.45 -13.50 28.97
CA ALA A 161 -1.97 -14.14 27.75
C ALA A 161 -2.54 -13.46 26.49
N LYS A 162 -3.84 -13.14 26.49
CA LYS A 162 -4.45 -12.37 25.38
C LYS A 162 -3.82 -10.99 25.19
N CYS A 163 -3.48 -10.29 26.27
CA CYS A 163 -2.77 -9.01 26.18
C CYS A 163 -1.38 -9.18 25.54
N TYR A 164 -0.67 -10.26 25.87
CA TYR A 164 0.62 -10.56 25.25
C TYR A 164 0.49 -10.89 23.75
N ILE A 165 -0.54 -11.68 23.36
CA ILE A 165 -0.82 -11.94 21.95
C ILE A 165 -1.08 -10.62 21.21
N ALA A 166 -1.93 -9.74 21.75
CA ALA A 166 -2.24 -8.44 21.17
C ALA A 166 -1.02 -7.49 21.11
N LEU A 167 0.00 -7.70 21.95
CA LEU A 167 1.29 -6.98 21.95
C LEU A 167 2.35 -7.67 21.10
N ASN A 168 2.02 -8.78 20.40
CA ASN A 168 2.93 -9.64 19.64
C ASN A 168 4.07 -10.27 20.47
N ASP A 169 3.91 -10.36 21.78
CA ASP A 169 4.83 -11.09 22.67
C ASP A 169 4.35 -12.55 22.81
N PHE A 170 4.51 -13.31 21.75
CA PHE A 170 4.01 -14.67 21.65
C PHE A 170 4.70 -15.64 22.64
N HIS A 171 5.99 -15.43 22.91
CA HIS A 171 6.74 -16.25 23.86
C HIS A 171 6.21 -16.14 25.30
N SER A 172 5.94 -14.93 25.76
CA SER A 172 5.34 -14.71 27.08
C SER A 172 3.92 -15.28 27.16
N ALA A 173 3.14 -15.16 26.07
CA ALA A 173 1.79 -15.74 26.00
C ALA A 173 1.83 -17.27 26.10
N GLU A 174 2.72 -17.92 25.33
CA GLU A 174 2.91 -19.37 25.31
C GLU A 174 3.27 -19.91 26.68
N THR A 175 4.29 -19.34 27.34
CA THR A 175 4.72 -19.71 28.68
C THR A 175 3.58 -19.71 29.69
N ILE A 176 2.70 -18.69 29.64
CA ILE A 176 1.55 -18.58 30.53
C ILE A 176 0.49 -19.61 30.20
N LEU A 177 0.21 -19.87 28.95
CA LEU A 177 -0.82 -20.80 28.51
C LEU A 177 -0.41 -22.25 28.82
N ASP A 178 0.85 -22.61 28.64
CA ASP A 178 1.41 -23.90 29.00
C ASP A 178 1.34 -24.14 30.52
N ASP A 179 1.69 -23.12 31.31
CA ASP A 179 1.51 -23.20 32.77
C ASP A 179 0.05 -23.42 33.14
N LEU A 180 -0.90 -22.75 32.47
CA LEU A 180 -2.33 -22.96 32.72
C LEU A 180 -2.81 -24.36 32.29
N GLN A 181 -2.32 -24.86 31.16
CA GLN A 181 -2.69 -26.17 30.62
C GLN A 181 -2.18 -27.30 31.54
N SER A 182 -1.00 -27.14 32.11
CA SER A 182 -0.40 -28.13 33.04
C SER A 182 -1.10 -28.22 34.40
N LYS A 183 -1.89 -27.22 34.83
CA LYS A 183 -2.51 -27.16 36.15
C LYS A 183 -3.65 -28.16 36.34
N LYS A 184 -3.46 -29.14 37.18
CA LYS A 184 -4.48 -30.15 37.51
C LYS A 184 -5.82 -29.57 38.03
N ARG A 185 -5.78 -28.38 38.65
CA ARG A 185 -6.96 -27.71 39.24
C ARG A 185 -7.51 -26.58 38.37
N PHE A 186 -7.23 -26.60 37.07
CA PHE A 186 -7.75 -25.59 36.15
C PHE A 186 -9.29 -25.73 36.05
N PRO A 187 -10.06 -24.62 36.16
CA PRO A 187 -11.52 -24.67 36.12
C PRO A 187 -12.09 -25.17 34.80
N GLU A 188 -12.90 -26.22 34.81
CA GLU A 188 -13.48 -26.80 33.60
C GLU A 188 -14.23 -25.79 32.71
N LYS A 189 -14.93 -24.83 33.32
CA LYS A 189 -15.67 -23.82 32.58
C LYS A 189 -14.76 -22.85 31.75
N LEU A 190 -13.47 -22.75 32.11
CA LEU A 190 -12.50 -21.93 31.43
C LEU A 190 -11.70 -22.69 30.32
N ARG A 191 -11.83 -24.05 30.26
CA ARG A 191 -11.10 -24.86 29.28
C ARG A 191 -11.38 -24.45 27.86
N LYS A 192 -12.65 -24.19 27.55
CA LYS A 192 -12.99 -23.68 26.21
C LYS A 192 -12.24 -22.40 25.84
N GLU A 193 -12.15 -21.47 26.78
CA GLU A 193 -11.45 -20.21 26.56
C GLU A 193 -9.94 -20.38 26.46
N LEU A 194 -9.38 -21.35 27.24
CA LEU A 194 -7.96 -21.73 27.14
C LEU A 194 -7.64 -22.24 25.72
N HIS A 195 -8.42 -23.22 25.22
CA HIS A 195 -8.23 -23.76 23.87
C HIS A 195 -8.41 -22.70 22.78
N LEU A 196 -9.35 -21.75 22.95
CA LEU A 196 -9.50 -20.63 22.01
C LEU A 196 -8.31 -19.70 22.03
N THR A 197 -7.74 -19.40 23.21
CA THR A 197 -6.60 -18.51 23.32
C THR A 197 -5.33 -19.17 22.77
N LEU A 198 -5.16 -20.50 22.98
CA LEU A 198 -4.10 -21.27 22.33
C LEU A 198 -4.25 -21.29 20.81
N SER A 199 -5.47 -21.52 20.31
CA SER A 199 -5.74 -21.48 18.86
C SER A 199 -5.38 -20.12 18.27
N ASP A 200 -5.69 -19.04 18.98
CA ASP A 200 -5.38 -17.68 18.58
C ASP A 200 -3.87 -17.41 18.51
N LEU A 201 -3.15 -17.83 19.56
CA LEU A 201 -1.68 -17.78 19.59
C LEU A 201 -1.07 -18.53 18.40
N TYR A 202 -1.48 -19.79 18.20
CA TYR A 202 -0.95 -20.61 17.11
C TYR A 202 -1.29 -20.10 15.72
N LEU A 203 -2.43 -19.44 15.52
CA LEU A 203 -2.74 -18.79 14.25
C LEU A 203 -1.82 -17.61 13.98
N HIS A 204 -1.50 -16.78 15.00
CA HIS A 204 -0.57 -15.67 14.88
C HIS A 204 0.88 -16.11 14.61
N GLN A 205 1.25 -17.31 15.12
CA GLN A 205 2.56 -17.93 14.87
C GLN A 205 2.58 -18.80 13.60
N GLU A 206 1.47 -18.86 12.84
CA GLU A 206 1.30 -19.74 11.68
C GLU A 206 1.48 -21.26 11.96
N MET A 207 1.37 -21.65 13.23
CA MET A 207 1.41 -23.03 13.68
C MET A 207 0.04 -23.73 13.46
N TYR A 208 -0.26 -23.94 12.18
CA TYR A 208 -1.63 -24.33 11.75
C TYR A 208 -2.08 -25.70 12.24
N ILE A 209 -1.15 -26.65 12.45
CA ILE A 209 -1.51 -28.00 12.92
C ILE A 209 -2.00 -27.93 14.35
N ASP A 210 -1.25 -27.23 15.21
CA ASP A 210 -1.56 -27.06 16.61
C ASP A 210 -2.87 -26.26 16.79
N ALA A 211 -3.03 -25.20 15.98
CA ALA A 211 -4.28 -24.44 15.92
C ALA A 211 -5.51 -25.33 15.59
N ILE A 212 -5.39 -26.26 14.63
CA ILE A 212 -6.47 -27.20 14.28
C ILE A 212 -6.81 -28.09 15.48
N ASP A 213 -5.85 -28.62 16.21
CA ASP A 213 -6.10 -29.55 17.30
C ASP A 213 -6.75 -28.85 18.50
N GLU A 214 -6.33 -27.62 18.80
CA GLU A 214 -6.98 -26.79 19.81
C GLU A 214 -8.41 -26.36 19.39
N LEU A 215 -8.63 -26.07 18.12
CA LEU A 215 -9.97 -25.77 17.59
C LEU A 215 -10.90 -27.00 17.64
N LYS A 216 -10.40 -28.20 17.36
CA LYS A 216 -11.16 -29.43 17.52
C LYS A 216 -11.55 -29.65 18.99
N SER A 217 -10.62 -29.45 19.91
CA SER A 217 -10.85 -29.51 21.34
C SER A 217 -11.93 -28.50 21.77
N THR A 218 -11.83 -27.27 21.27
CA THR A 218 -12.86 -26.23 21.46
C THR A 218 -14.23 -26.70 20.95
N CYS A 219 -14.30 -27.27 19.74
CA CYS A 219 -15.54 -27.74 19.15
C CYS A 219 -16.19 -28.88 19.97
N ASN A 220 -15.39 -29.73 20.59
CA ASN A 220 -15.93 -30.82 21.47
C ASN A 220 -16.60 -30.26 22.71
N LEU A 221 -16.12 -29.14 23.27
CA LEU A 221 -16.70 -28.49 24.43
C LEU A 221 -17.95 -27.65 24.15
N ILE A 222 -18.21 -27.30 22.89
CA ILE A 222 -19.37 -26.50 22.49
C ILE A 222 -20.58 -27.42 22.18
N LYS A 223 -21.70 -27.24 22.87
CA LYS A 223 -22.94 -28.02 22.62
C LYS A 223 -23.71 -27.56 21.39
N ARG A 224 -23.84 -26.25 21.15
CA ARG A 224 -24.66 -25.67 20.07
C ARG A 224 -23.90 -25.67 18.74
N LYS A 225 -24.40 -26.42 17.74
CA LYS A 225 -23.79 -26.51 16.40
C LYS A 225 -23.48 -25.15 15.79
N ARG A 226 -24.43 -24.21 15.79
CA ARG A 226 -24.25 -22.88 15.22
C ARG A 226 -23.03 -22.12 15.78
N LYS A 227 -22.69 -22.33 17.07
CA LYS A 227 -21.52 -21.71 17.68
C LYS A 227 -20.19 -22.36 17.25
N LYS A 228 -20.21 -23.53 16.63
CA LYS A 228 -19.02 -24.22 16.10
C LYS A 228 -18.66 -23.75 14.68
N ALA A 229 -19.61 -23.13 13.97
CA ALA A 229 -19.50 -22.86 12.55
C ALA A 229 -18.23 -22.05 12.19
N ARG A 230 -17.93 -20.99 12.97
CA ARG A 230 -16.72 -20.18 12.73
C ARG A 230 -15.45 -21.01 12.87
N TYR A 231 -15.36 -21.85 13.87
CA TYR A 231 -14.17 -22.69 14.09
C TYR A 231 -14.04 -23.78 13.04
N TYR A 232 -15.15 -24.38 12.61
CA TYR A 232 -15.14 -25.31 11.47
C TYR A 232 -14.69 -24.61 10.18
N TYR A 233 -15.11 -23.34 9.99
CA TYR A 233 -14.72 -22.57 8.84
C TYR A 233 -13.21 -22.32 8.85
N ILE A 234 -12.64 -21.89 9.98
CA ILE A 234 -11.19 -21.68 10.15
C ILE A 234 -10.42 -22.98 9.86
N ILE A 235 -10.84 -24.10 10.44
CA ILE A 235 -10.22 -25.42 10.19
C ILE A 235 -10.28 -25.77 8.70
N ALA A 236 -11.41 -25.51 8.03
CA ALA A 236 -11.58 -25.78 6.62
C ALA A 236 -10.64 -24.94 5.75
N GLN A 237 -10.48 -23.65 6.08
CA GLN A 237 -9.55 -22.73 5.40
C GLN A 237 -8.08 -23.17 5.59
N ILE A 238 -7.69 -23.55 6.80
CA ILE A 238 -6.33 -24.05 7.07
C ILE A 238 -6.05 -25.30 6.23
N TYR A 239 -6.95 -26.27 6.20
CA TYR A 239 -6.80 -27.46 5.37
C TYR A 239 -6.77 -27.12 3.87
N GLN A 240 -7.54 -26.13 3.44
CA GLN A 240 -7.52 -25.63 2.06
C GLN A 240 -6.15 -25.05 1.68
N ASN A 241 -5.58 -24.20 2.55
CA ASN A 241 -4.26 -23.61 2.33
C ASN A 241 -3.15 -24.66 2.32
N LYS A 242 -3.28 -25.74 3.10
CA LYS A 242 -2.36 -26.89 3.10
C LYS A 242 -2.69 -27.90 1.99
N SER A 243 -3.56 -27.58 1.05
CA SER A 243 -3.98 -28.44 -0.07
C SER A 243 -4.58 -29.80 0.36
N ASN A 244 -5.04 -29.93 1.61
CA ASN A 244 -5.73 -31.13 2.07
C ASN A 244 -7.21 -31.04 1.74
N ILE A 245 -7.51 -31.29 0.46
CA ILE A 245 -8.85 -31.15 -0.13
C ILE A 245 -9.90 -31.99 0.62
N LYS A 246 -9.56 -33.23 1.04
CA LYS A 246 -10.48 -34.15 1.71
C LYS A 246 -10.96 -33.59 3.07
N GLN A 247 -10.05 -33.08 3.89
CA GLN A 247 -10.39 -32.52 5.17
C GLN A 247 -11.09 -31.16 5.02
N SER A 248 -10.62 -30.32 4.11
CA SER A 248 -11.26 -29.04 3.80
C SER A 248 -12.72 -29.23 3.40
N LYS A 249 -13.03 -30.15 2.48
CA LYS A 249 -14.40 -30.52 2.09
C LYS A 249 -15.25 -30.89 3.32
N LYS A 250 -14.75 -31.83 4.14
CA LYS A 250 -15.45 -32.29 5.34
C LYS A 250 -15.82 -31.13 6.28
N TYR A 251 -14.90 -30.23 6.53
CA TYR A 251 -15.14 -29.14 7.49
C TYR A 251 -16.03 -28.05 6.90
N PHE A 252 -15.98 -27.74 5.60
CA PHE A 252 -16.98 -26.84 4.98
C PHE A 252 -18.39 -27.46 5.00
N GLU A 253 -18.53 -28.76 4.82
CA GLU A 253 -19.82 -29.45 4.99
C GLU A 253 -20.34 -29.30 6.43
N LEU A 254 -19.48 -29.46 7.46
CA LEU A 254 -19.85 -29.22 8.85
C LEU A 254 -20.25 -27.76 9.13
N VAL A 255 -19.65 -26.77 8.42
CA VAL A 255 -20.12 -25.39 8.50
C VAL A 255 -21.54 -25.25 8.00
N LEU A 256 -21.87 -25.85 6.84
CA LEU A 256 -23.23 -25.82 6.28
C LEU A 256 -24.25 -26.49 7.20
N ASP A 257 -23.90 -27.63 7.76
CA ASP A 257 -24.75 -28.36 8.73
C ASP A 257 -24.97 -27.57 10.04
N ALA A 258 -24.04 -26.70 10.41
CA ALA A 258 -24.17 -25.86 11.58
C ALA A 258 -25.11 -24.65 11.38
N ASN A 259 -25.52 -24.37 10.14
CA ASN A 259 -26.43 -23.28 9.73
C ASN A 259 -26.10 -21.94 10.38
N PRO A 260 -24.93 -21.34 10.07
CA PRO A 260 -24.52 -20.04 10.59
C PRO A 260 -25.28 -18.88 9.93
N GLU A 261 -24.74 -17.66 10.00
CA GLU A 261 -25.25 -16.50 9.29
C GLU A 261 -25.06 -16.67 7.77
N TYR A 262 -25.92 -16.00 6.99
CA TYR A 262 -25.99 -16.20 5.54
C TYR A 262 -24.66 -16.03 4.82
N GLU A 263 -23.91 -15.00 5.15
CA GLU A 263 -22.62 -14.70 4.56
C GLU A 263 -21.61 -15.85 4.72
N MET A 264 -21.55 -16.45 5.91
CA MET A 264 -20.69 -17.62 6.15
C MET A 264 -21.18 -18.86 5.40
N VAL A 265 -22.51 -19.08 5.31
CA VAL A 265 -23.09 -20.17 4.48
C VAL A 265 -22.73 -19.97 3.02
N PHE A 266 -22.84 -18.75 2.52
CA PHE A 266 -22.51 -18.40 1.15
C PHE A 266 -21.04 -18.71 0.85
N ASN A 267 -20.13 -18.16 1.64
CA ASN A 267 -18.69 -18.35 1.46
C ASN A 267 -18.26 -19.82 1.66
N ALA A 268 -18.91 -20.56 2.57
CA ALA A 268 -18.68 -22.00 2.72
C ALA A 268 -19.08 -22.78 1.47
N LYS A 269 -20.17 -22.41 0.80
CA LYS A 269 -20.57 -23.03 -0.48
C LYS A 269 -19.56 -22.73 -1.60
N MET A 270 -19.10 -21.47 -1.70
CA MET A 270 -18.08 -21.07 -2.69
C MET A 270 -16.78 -21.86 -2.47
N ASN A 271 -16.29 -21.92 -1.23
CA ASN A 271 -15.07 -22.67 -0.92
C ASN A 271 -15.26 -24.19 -1.07
N LEU A 272 -16.43 -24.73 -0.72
CA LEU A 272 -16.74 -26.14 -0.95
C LEU A 272 -16.68 -26.49 -2.45
N ALA A 273 -17.21 -25.63 -3.33
CA ALA A 273 -17.13 -25.83 -4.78
C ALA A 273 -15.68 -25.97 -5.26
N ARG A 274 -14.76 -25.18 -4.72
CA ARG A 274 -13.31 -25.25 -5.01
C ARG A 274 -12.64 -26.55 -4.59
N THR A 275 -13.23 -27.28 -3.64
CA THR A 275 -12.69 -28.57 -3.17
C THR A 275 -13.17 -29.78 -3.99
N LEU A 276 -14.13 -29.61 -4.87
CA LEU A 276 -14.72 -30.70 -5.65
C LEU A 276 -13.79 -31.09 -6.81
N ARG A 277 -13.73 -32.40 -7.07
CA ARG A 277 -12.93 -32.96 -8.18
C ARG A 277 -13.73 -34.02 -8.97
N ASN A 278 -14.77 -34.57 -8.40
CA ASN A 278 -15.62 -35.58 -9.03
C ASN A 278 -16.68 -34.87 -9.89
N LYS A 279 -16.85 -35.31 -11.12
CA LYS A 279 -17.78 -34.74 -12.11
C LYS A 279 -19.23 -34.70 -11.60
N LYS A 280 -19.67 -35.73 -10.88
CA LYS A 280 -21.03 -35.77 -10.29
C LYS A 280 -21.22 -34.67 -9.25
N ASP A 281 -20.26 -34.50 -8.35
CA ASP A 281 -20.33 -33.50 -7.29
C ASP A 281 -20.24 -32.08 -7.90
N LEU A 282 -19.41 -31.89 -8.93
CA LEU A 282 -19.29 -30.65 -9.66
C LEU A 282 -20.63 -30.27 -10.33
N ASN A 283 -21.27 -31.17 -11.04
CA ASN A 283 -22.57 -30.92 -11.67
C ASN A 283 -23.62 -30.52 -10.64
N GLN A 284 -23.74 -31.28 -9.55
CA GLN A 284 -24.68 -30.94 -8.47
C GLN A 284 -24.41 -29.57 -7.84
N MET A 285 -23.15 -29.20 -7.70
CA MET A 285 -22.79 -27.87 -7.18
C MET A 285 -23.11 -26.79 -8.21
N ARG A 286 -22.81 -27.01 -9.48
CA ARG A 286 -23.17 -26.09 -10.57
C ARG A 286 -24.67 -25.79 -10.57
N ASP A 287 -25.52 -26.81 -10.48
CA ASP A 287 -26.97 -26.65 -10.41
C ASP A 287 -27.40 -25.81 -9.20
N LYS A 288 -26.73 -25.99 -8.05
CA LYS A 288 -26.98 -25.18 -6.86
C LYS A 288 -26.56 -23.73 -7.07
N LEU A 289 -25.39 -23.48 -7.67
CA LEU A 289 -24.89 -22.12 -7.96
C LEU A 289 -25.78 -21.41 -9.00
N VAL A 290 -26.21 -22.11 -10.04
CA VAL A 290 -27.15 -21.56 -11.04
C VAL A 290 -28.50 -21.21 -10.39
N LYS A 291 -29.01 -22.01 -9.46
CA LYS A 291 -30.19 -21.64 -8.66
C LYS A 291 -29.95 -20.40 -7.79
N MET A 292 -28.74 -20.25 -7.26
CA MET A 292 -28.38 -19.06 -6.47
C MET A 292 -28.30 -17.79 -7.30
N ILE A 293 -27.95 -17.85 -8.59
CA ILE A 293 -27.96 -16.68 -9.50
C ILE A 293 -29.38 -16.08 -9.59
N ASN A 294 -30.40 -16.93 -9.60
CA ASN A 294 -31.79 -16.51 -9.72
C ASN A 294 -32.44 -16.08 -8.41
N ASP A 295 -31.75 -16.18 -7.27
CA ASP A 295 -32.26 -15.78 -5.96
C ASP A 295 -31.89 -14.31 -5.69
N GLU A 296 -32.89 -13.46 -5.51
CA GLU A 296 -32.76 -12.02 -5.21
C GLU A 296 -31.76 -11.70 -4.07
N LYS A 297 -31.62 -12.62 -3.09
CA LYS A 297 -30.68 -12.46 -1.97
C LYS A 297 -29.21 -12.44 -2.39
N ASN A 298 -28.90 -12.92 -3.58
CA ASN A 298 -27.55 -13.06 -4.08
C ASN A 298 -27.17 -11.99 -5.10
N LYS A 299 -28.01 -10.97 -5.32
CA LYS A 299 -27.70 -9.92 -6.28
C LYS A 299 -26.34 -9.27 -6.05
N ASP A 300 -26.00 -9.03 -4.79
CA ASP A 300 -24.73 -8.43 -4.37
C ASP A 300 -23.54 -9.41 -4.39
N TYR A 301 -23.79 -10.68 -4.66
CA TYR A 301 -22.79 -11.76 -4.67
C TYR A 301 -22.67 -12.45 -6.04
N LEU A 302 -23.32 -11.94 -7.08
CA LEU A 302 -23.28 -12.54 -8.40
C LEU A 302 -21.86 -12.64 -8.98
N ASP A 303 -21.02 -11.66 -8.69
CA ASP A 303 -19.62 -11.65 -9.06
C ASP A 303 -18.86 -12.86 -8.50
N GLN A 304 -19.06 -13.20 -7.23
CA GLN A 304 -18.43 -14.34 -6.57
C GLN A 304 -18.99 -15.69 -7.04
N ILE A 305 -20.30 -15.74 -7.37
CA ILE A 305 -20.92 -16.95 -7.90
C ILE A 305 -20.36 -17.24 -9.31
N TYR A 306 -20.32 -16.25 -10.20
CA TYR A 306 -19.75 -16.42 -11.52
C TYR A 306 -18.24 -16.73 -11.46
N TYR A 307 -17.51 -16.08 -10.57
CA TYR A 307 -16.11 -16.43 -10.32
C TYR A 307 -15.93 -17.90 -9.96
N THR A 308 -16.74 -18.41 -9.03
CA THR A 308 -16.69 -19.81 -8.60
C THR A 308 -17.08 -20.77 -9.72
N LEU A 309 -18.06 -20.42 -10.56
CA LEU A 309 -18.40 -21.19 -11.77
C LEU A 309 -17.23 -21.21 -12.76
N GLY A 310 -16.53 -20.10 -12.92
CA GLY A 310 -15.31 -20.01 -13.72
C GLY A 310 -14.20 -20.92 -13.18
N GLU A 311 -13.95 -20.92 -11.87
CA GLU A 311 -12.97 -21.84 -11.24
C GLU A 311 -13.35 -23.31 -11.44
N MET A 312 -14.63 -23.65 -11.34
CA MET A 312 -15.12 -25.01 -11.63
C MET A 312 -14.86 -25.39 -13.10
N SER A 313 -15.10 -24.47 -14.02
CA SER A 313 -14.84 -24.69 -15.45
C SER A 313 -13.34 -24.90 -15.73
N VAL A 314 -12.46 -24.18 -15.03
CA VAL A 314 -10.99 -24.40 -15.07
C VAL A 314 -10.63 -25.81 -14.59
N ILE A 315 -11.23 -26.28 -13.50
CA ILE A 315 -11.02 -27.65 -12.97
C ILE A 315 -11.43 -28.70 -14.01
N GLU A 316 -12.51 -28.45 -14.74
CA GLU A 316 -13.01 -29.33 -15.81
C GLU A 316 -12.24 -29.17 -17.14
N LYS A 317 -11.29 -28.25 -17.19
CA LYS A 317 -10.54 -27.86 -18.39
C LYS A 317 -11.42 -27.28 -19.52
N ASP A 318 -12.61 -26.79 -19.17
CA ASP A 318 -13.48 -26.06 -20.08
C ASP A 318 -13.12 -24.58 -20.09
N THR A 319 -12.18 -24.24 -20.97
CA THR A 319 -11.64 -22.88 -21.04
C THR A 319 -12.64 -21.86 -21.58
N ILE A 320 -13.59 -22.28 -22.41
CA ILE A 320 -14.61 -21.38 -23.00
C ILE A 320 -15.56 -20.92 -21.90
N SER A 321 -16.19 -21.87 -21.21
CA SER A 321 -17.07 -21.55 -20.07
C SER A 321 -16.33 -20.82 -18.95
N ALA A 322 -15.03 -21.08 -18.74
CA ALA A 322 -14.22 -20.36 -17.76
C ALA A 322 -14.12 -18.87 -18.11
N ILE A 323 -13.77 -18.55 -19.38
CA ILE A 323 -13.69 -17.15 -19.85
C ILE A 323 -15.05 -16.46 -19.74
N GLU A 324 -16.14 -17.10 -20.16
CA GLU A 324 -17.48 -16.53 -20.07
C GLU A 324 -17.85 -16.21 -18.61
N ASN A 325 -17.66 -17.15 -17.70
CA ASN A 325 -18.00 -16.97 -16.29
C ASN A 325 -17.12 -15.90 -15.60
N PHE A 326 -15.80 -15.87 -15.86
CA PHE A 326 -14.96 -14.82 -15.31
C PHE A 326 -15.30 -13.44 -15.90
N THR A 327 -15.68 -13.36 -17.17
CA THR A 327 -16.17 -12.12 -17.81
C THR A 327 -17.47 -11.65 -17.16
N LEU A 328 -18.41 -12.58 -16.87
CA LEU A 328 -19.63 -12.22 -16.13
C LEU A 328 -19.30 -11.76 -14.70
N SER A 329 -18.33 -12.42 -14.05
CA SER A 329 -17.85 -12.01 -12.73
C SER A 329 -17.35 -10.56 -12.74
N THR A 330 -16.49 -10.17 -13.71
CA THR A 330 -16.02 -8.77 -13.81
C THR A 330 -17.14 -7.78 -14.08
N LYS A 331 -18.17 -8.19 -14.84
CA LYS A 331 -19.34 -7.37 -15.16
C LYS A 331 -20.21 -7.10 -13.93
N TYR A 332 -20.41 -8.10 -13.08
CA TYR A 332 -21.25 -8.01 -11.88
C TYR A 332 -20.48 -7.47 -10.65
N SER A 333 -19.15 -7.39 -10.66
CA SER A 333 -18.35 -6.74 -9.61
C SER A 333 -18.45 -5.22 -9.74
N ILE A 334 -19.49 -4.61 -9.16
CA ILE A 334 -19.75 -3.17 -9.25
C ILE A 334 -18.96 -2.43 -8.17
N ASP A 335 -19.08 -2.86 -6.92
CA ASP A 335 -18.46 -2.23 -5.74
C ASP A 335 -17.39 -3.12 -5.07
N ASN A 336 -17.01 -4.21 -5.72
CA ASN A 336 -16.06 -5.20 -5.21
C ASN A 336 -14.79 -5.23 -6.08
N ASP A 337 -13.94 -4.20 -5.94
CA ASP A 337 -12.71 -4.06 -6.72
C ASP A 337 -11.77 -5.27 -6.55
N ILE A 338 -11.73 -5.88 -5.35
CA ILE A 338 -10.91 -7.07 -5.10
C ILE A 338 -11.41 -8.24 -5.95
N GLN A 339 -12.71 -8.57 -5.90
CA GLN A 339 -13.25 -9.67 -6.71
C GLN A 339 -13.07 -9.41 -8.20
N LYS A 340 -13.27 -8.16 -8.64
CA LYS A 340 -13.06 -7.74 -10.01
C LYS A 340 -11.63 -7.98 -10.47
N SER A 341 -10.66 -7.55 -9.66
CA SER A 341 -9.23 -7.74 -9.96
C SER A 341 -8.83 -9.21 -10.05
N VAL A 342 -9.32 -10.05 -9.12
CA VAL A 342 -9.01 -11.50 -9.16
C VAL A 342 -9.65 -12.17 -10.38
N SER A 343 -10.82 -11.70 -10.81
CA SER A 343 -11.48 -12.23 -12.02
C SER A 343 -10.72 -11.85 -13.28
N PHE A 344 -10.22 -10.61 -13.38
CA PHE A 344 -9.32 -10.19 -14.44
C PHE A 344 -8.00 -10.96 -14.42
N LEU A 345 -7.45 -11.22 -13.23
CA LEU A 345 -6.24 -12.05 -13.10
C LEU A 345 -6.43 -13.47 -13.67
N GLN A 346 -7.58 -14.09 -13.43
CA GLN A 346 -7.87 -15.42 -14.01
C GLN A 346 -7.98 -15.35 -15.54
N LEU A 347 -8.65 -14.33 -16.08
CA LEU A 347 -8.70 -14.10 -17.53
C LEU A 347 -7.30 -13.89 -18.10
N GLY A 348 -6.49 -13.06 -17.45
CA GLY A 348 -5.11 -12.82 -17.82
C GLY A 348 -4.28 -14.11 -17.85
N LYS A 349 -4.37 -14.95 -16.82
CA LYS A 349 -3.70 -16.25 -16.75
C LYS A 349 -4.15 -17.22 -17.82
N ILE A 350 -5.46 -17.24 -18.14
CA ILE A 350 -5.98 -18.12 -19.21
C ILE A 350 -5.42 -17.70 -20.56
N HIS A 351 -5.42 -16.41 -20.90
CA HIS A 351 -4.86 -15.91 -22.16
C HIS A 351 -3.34 -16.07 -22.21
N TYR A 352 -2.63 -15.86 -21.08
CA TYR A 352 -1.21 -16.13 -20.95
C TYR A 352 -0.87 -17.60 -21.33
N ASN A 353 -1.60 -18.56 -20.75
CA ASN A 353 -1.41 -19.98 -21.01
C ASN A 353 -1.77 -20.38 -22.46
N LYS A 354 -2.64 -19.62 -23.12
CA LYS A 354 -2.92 -19.75 -24.56
C LYS A 354 -1.90 -19.07 -25.45
N SER A 355 -0.91 -18.41 -24.85
CA SER A 355 0.08 -17.60 -25.55
C SER A 355 -0.52 -16.39 -26.33
N ASP A 356 -1.71 -15.97 -25.97
CA ASP A 356 -2.34 -14.72 -26.40
C ASP A 356 -1.91 -13.58 -25.47
N TYR A 357 -0.68 -13.09 -25.66
CA TYR A 357 -0.08 -12.12 -24.77
C TYR A 357 -0.70 -10.73 -24.88
N ILE A 358 -1.29 -10.38 -26.03
CA ILE A 358 -1.98 -9.10 -26.23
C ILE A 358 -3.22 -9.02 -25.34
N SER A 359 -4.09 -10.03 -25.40
CA SER A 359 -5.26 -10.11 -24.53
C SER A 359 -4.86 -10.28 -23.08
N SER A 360 -3.83 -11.10 -22.80
CA SER A 360 -3.29 -11.30 -21.47
C SER A 360 -2.85 -9.98 -20.83
N LYS A 361 -2.07 -9.16 -21.54
CA LYS A 361 -1.64 -7.83 -21.10
C LYS A 361 -2.82 -6.96 -20.73
N THR A 362 -3.85 -6.90 -21.55
CA THR A 362 -5.04 -6.08 -21.29
C THR A 362 -5.75 -6.49 -19.99
N TYR A 363 -5.81 -7.79 -19.71
CA TYR A 363 -6.40 -8.29 -18.47
C TYR A 363 -5.49 -8.05 -17.25
N TYR A 364 -4.16 -8.16 -17.40
CA TYR A 364 -3.22 -7.83 -16.33
C TYR A 364 -3.23 -6.32 -16.01
N ASP A 365 -3.36 -5.44 -17.00
CA ASP A 365 -3.54 -4.00 -16.79
C ASP A 365 -4.80 -3.73 -15.95
N SER A 366 -5.91 -4.38 -16.30
CA SER A 366 -7.15 -4.28 -15.53
C SER A 366 -7.00 -4.86 -14.11
N THR A 367 -6.22 -5.93 -13.97
CA THR A 367 -5.92 -6.55 -12.67
C THR A 367 -5.23 -5.55 -11.76
N ILE A 368 -4.13 -4.94 -12.22
CA ILE A 368 -3.34 -3.98 -11.43
C ILE A 368 -4.14 -2.71 -11.12
N PHE A 369 -4.99 -2.28 -12.06
CA PHE A 369 -5.83 -1.09 -11.85
C PHE A 369 -6.81 -1.25 -10.67
N PHE A 370 -7.41 -2.44 -10.50
CA PHE A 370 -8.40 -2.71 -9.45
C PHE A 370 -7.81 -3.36 -8.20
N MET A 371 -6.62 -3.97 -8.27
CA MET A 371 -6.03 -4.72 -7.17
C MET A 371 -5.33 -3.79 -6.17
N PRO A 372 -5.63 -3.89 -4.85
CA PRO A 372 -4.91 -3.14 -3.83
C PRO A 372 -3.43 -3.59 -3.74
N GLU A 373 -2.51 -2.66 -3.49
CA GLU A 373 -1.07 -2.95 -3.39
C GLU A 373 -0.71 -3.98 -2.32
N ASN A 374 -1.47 -4.03 -1.23
CA ASN A 374 -1.26 -5.01 -0.14
C ASN A 374 -1.89 -6.39 -0.41
N HIS A 375 -2.47 -6.61 -1.59
CA HIS A 375 -3.04 -7.90 -1.94
C HIS A 375 -1.94 -8.90 -2.29
N ARG A 376 -2.06 -10.16 -1.79
CA ARG A 376 -1.06 -11.24 -1.94
C ARG A 376 -0.58 -11.51 -3.38
N HIS A 377 -1.41 -11.21 -4.39
CA HIS A 377 -1.09 -11.42 -5.80
C HIS A 377 -0.62 -10.14 -6.52
N PHE A 378 -0.53 -9.01 -5.82
CA PHE A 378 -0.20 -7.74 -6.46
C PHE A 378 1.21 -7.73 -7.04
N GLU A 379 2.22 -8.12 -6.26
CA GLU A 379 3.62 -8.09 -6.67
C GLU A 379 3.89 -9.01 -7.87
N GLU A 380 3.41 -10.27 -7.81
CA GLU A 380 3.52 -11.22 -8.91
C GLU A 380 2.82 -10.72 -10.18
N SER A 381 1.59 -10.18 -10.02
CA SER A 381 0.82 -9.68 -11.15
C SER A 381 1.45 -8.44 -11.78
N SER A 382 2.01 -7.55 -10.97
CA SER A 382 2.70 -6.33 -11.41
C SER A 382 3.97 -6.67 -12.18
N LYS A 383 4.75 -7.67 -11.72
CA LYS A 383 5.92 -8.15 -12.46
C LYS A 383 5.51 -8.72 -13.82
N THR A 384 4.50 -9.58 -13.85
CA THR A 384 4.01 -10.18 -15.10
C THR A 384 3.45 -9.13 -16.04
N GLN A 385 2.73 -8.14 -15.54
CA GLN A 385 2.18 -7.04 -16.32
C GLN A 385 3.29 -6.25 -17.04
N LYS A 386 4.39 -5.92 -16.35
CA LYS A 386 5.52 -5.19 -16.94
C LYS A 386 6.20 -5.99 -18.05
N ILE A 387 6.45 -7.29 -17.83
CA ILE A 387 7.01 -8.17 -18.85
C ILE A 387 6.11 -8.22 -20.09
N LEU A 388 4.80 -8.36 -19.87
CA LEU A 388 3.84 -8.38 -20.97
C LEU A 388 3.73 -7.02 -21.69
N GLU A 389 3.87 -5.92 -20.97
CA GLU A 389 3.87 -4.57 -21.54
C GLU A 389 5.03 -4.39 -22.52
N GLU A 390 6.24 -4.76 -22.12
CA GLU A 390 7.42 -4.71 -22.98
C GLU A 390 7.29 -5.65 -24.18
N LEU A 391 6.87 -6.91 -23.96
CA LEU A 391 6.67 -7.86 -25.04
C LEU A 391 5.65 -7.38 -26.07
N VAL A 392 4.47 -6.95 -25.60
CA VAL A 392 3.37 -6.49 -26.45
C VAL A 392 3.75 -5.21 -27.19
N PHE A 393 4.54 -4.32 -26.58
CA PHE A 393 5.11 -3.18 -27.26
C PHE A 393 5.92 -3.60 -28.49
N HIS A 394 6.83 -4.55 -28.35
CA HIS A 394 7.63 -5.02 -29.48
C HIS A 394 6.82 -5.78 -30.55
N LEU A 395 5.88 -6.64 -30.13
CA LEU A 395 5.00 -7.34 -31.07
C LEU A 395 4.10 -6.35 -31.85
N ASN A 396 3.56 -5.35 -31.18
CA ASN A 396 2.76 -4.31 -31.84
C ASN A 396 3.63 -3.45 -32.75
N THR A 397 4.87 -3.12 -32.37
CA THR A 397 5.80 -2.38 -33.22
C THR A 397 6.09 -3.12 -34.52
N ILE A 398 6.36 -4.44 -34.44
CA ILE A 398 6.56 -5.28 -35.63
C ILE A 398 5.33 -5.21 -36.52
N ASN A 399 4.15 -5.50 -35.99
CA ASN A 399 2.90 -5.56 -36.77
C ASN A 399 2.56 -4.18 -37.36
N TYR A 400 2.77 -3.11 -36.60
CA TYR A 400 2.47 -1.74 -37.04
C TYR A 400 3.40 -1.29 -38.15
N GLU A 401 4.72 -1.42 -37.97
CA GLU A 401 5.69 -1.03 -38.98
C GLU A 401 5.56 -1.90 -40.26
N ASP A 402 5.26 -3.20 -40.13
CA ASP A 402 4.96 -4.08 -41.26
C ASP A 402 3.71 -3.63 -42.00
N SER A 403 2.67 -3.23 -41.30
CA SER A 403 1.47 -2.70 -41.93
C SER A 403 1.73 -1.40 -42.67
N LEU A 404 2.59 -0.52 -42.10
CA LEU A 404 2.98 0.74 -42.75
C LEU A 404 3.82 0.48 -44.00
N GLN A 405 4.78 -0.45 -43.96
CA GLN A 405 5.57 -0.81 -45.13
C GLN A 405 4.72 -1.46 -46.23
N TRP A 406 3.77 -2.34 -45.86
CA TRP A 406 2.83 -2.90 -46.78
C TRP A 406 1.95 -1.83 -47.42
N ALA A 407 1.39 -0.90 -46.65
CA ALA A 407 0.60 0.21 -47.17
C ALA A 407 1.43 1.13 -48.08
N ALA A 408 2.71 1.35 -47.75
CA ALA A 408 3.63 2.13 -48.58
C ALA A 408 3.95 1.45 -49.94
N SER A 409 3.92 0.10 -49.99
CA SER A 409 4.18 -0.67 -51.22
C SER A 409 3.03 -0.70 -52.18
N LEU A 410 1.80 -0.29 -51.76
CA LEU A 410 0.61 -0.23 -52.60
C LEU A 410 0.70 0.90 -53.63
N SER A 411 -0.03 0.77 -54.72
CA SER A 411 -0.21 1.86 -55.65
C SER A 411 -0.92 3.06 -54.99
N GLU A 412 -0.74 4.28 -55.54
CA GLU A 412 -1.34 5.49 -54.97
C GLU A 412 -2.87 5.37 -54.85
N THR A 413 -3.52 4.76 -55.85
CA THR A 413 -4.96 4.51 -55.87
C THR A 413 -5.41 3.52 -54.77
N GLU A 414 -4.72 2.40 -54.64
CA GLU A 414 -5.02 1.39 -53.62
C GLU A 414 -4.77 1.94 -52.21
N ARG A 415 -3.70 2.66 -52.01
CA ARG A 415 -3.34 3.33 -50.75
C ARG A 415 -4.43 4.31 -50.33
N LYS A 416 -4.91 5.11 -51.26
CA LYS A 416 -6.01 6.08 -51.01
C LYS A 416 -7.29 5.36 -50.58
N ILE A 417 -7.65 4.26 -51.24
CA ILE A 417 -8.81 3.45 -50.86
C ILE A 417 -8.63 2.87 -49.44
N LEU A 418 -7.44 2.36 -49.09
CA LEU A 418 -7.13 1.84 -47.79
C LEU A 418 -7.28 2.91 -46.70
N ILE A 419 -6.66 4.09 -46.92
CA ILE A 419 -6.75 5.22 -45.99
C ILE A 419 -8.19 5.67 -45.79
N GLN A 420 -8.97 5.77 -46.85
CA GLN A 420 -10.39 6.14 -46.75
C GLN A 420 -11.22 5.10 -46.00
N ALA A 421 -10.88 3.81 -46.12
CA ALA A 421 -11.52 2.76 -45.36
C ALA A 421 -11.17 2.87 -43.85
N GLU A 422 -9.93 3.20 -43.49
CA GLU A 422 -9.52 3.41 -42.09
C GLU A 422 -10.21 4.67 -41.50
N ILE A 423 -10.23 5.77 -42.22
CA ILE A 423 -10.97 6.98 -41.84
C ILE A 423 -12.45 6.66 -41.62
N ALA A 424 -13.07 5.86 -42.48
CA ALA A 424 -14.48 5.45 -42.34
C ALA A 424 -14.69 4.62 -41.07
N LYS A 425 -13.74 3.74 -40.70
CA LYS A 425 -13.79 2.98 -39.42
C LYS A 425 -13.75 3.92 -38.22
N VAL A 426 -12.85 4.91 -38.22
CA VAL A 426 -12.73 5.91 -37.14
C VAL A 426 -14.05 6.69 -36.99
N ILE A 427 -14.62 7.17 -38.08
CA ILE A 427 -15.90 7.92 -38.12
C ILE A 427 -17.04 7.03 -37.59
N LYS A 428 -17.09 5.76 -38.01
CA LYS A 428 -18.11 4.81 -37.57
C LYS A 428 -18.01 4.54 -36.06
N LYS A 429 -16.81 4.33 -35.55
CA LYS A 429 -16.55 4.12 -34.11
C LYS A 429 -17.00 5.31 -33.28
N GLU A 430 -16.68 6.52 -33.73
CA GLU A 430 -17.09 7.77 -33.08
C GLU A 430 -18.63 7.91 -33.07
N GLN A 431 -19.28 7.57 -34.17
CA GLN A 431 -20.75 7.57 -34.24
C GLN A 431 -21.39 6.53 -33.34
N GLU A 432 -20.79 5.34 -33.20
CA GLU A 432 -21.24 4.29 -32.26
C GLU A 432 -21.07 4.72 -30.82
N GLU A 433 -19.95 5.36 -30.47
CA GLU A 433 -19.70 5.93 -29.12
C GLU A 433 -20.70 7.06 -28.80
N LEU A 434 -20.97 7.95 -29.75
CA LEU A 434 -21.99 9.00 -29.61
C LEU A 434 -23.39 8.42 -29.42
N ARG A 435 -23.76 7.39 -30.20
CA ARG A 435 -25.04 6.68 -30.04
C ARG A 435 -25.14 5.96 -28.69
N ALA A 436 -24.04 5.35 -28.22
CA ALA A 436 -24.00 4.70 -26.91
C ALA A 436 -24.17 5.74 -25.79
N GLN A 437 -23.55 6.91 -25.90
CA GLN A 437 -23.74 8.04 -24.98
C GLN A 437 -25.17 8.58 -25.00
N GLN A 438 -25.77 8.73 -26.17
CA GLN A 438 -27.16 9.16 -26.33
C GLN A 438 -28.15 8.14 -25.78
N ASN A 439 -27.96 6.83 -26.03
CA ASN A 439 -28.81 5.78 -25.49
C ASN A 439 -28.71 5.66 -23.95
N ASN A 440 -27.56 5.97 -23.39
CA ASN A 440 -27.39 6.04 -21.91
C ASN A 440 -28.09 7.29 -21.33
N SER A 441 -28.19 8.39 -22.08
CA SER A 441 -28.93 9.57 -21.65
C SER A 441 -30.46 9.41 -21.81
N PHE A 442 -30.93 8.63 -22.80
CA PHE A 442 -32.34 8.33 -22.98
C PHE A 442 -32.91 7.28 -22.03
N ARG A 443 -32.10 6.34 -21.53
CA ARG A 443 -32.52 5.39 -20.47
C ARG A 443 -32.76 6.03 -19.11
N GLY A 444 -32.37 7.29 -18.95
CA GLY A 444 -32.64 8.09 -17.74
C GLY A 444 -33.96 8.85 -17.73
N THR A 445 -34.70 8.88 -18.85
CA THR A 445 -35.92 9.72 -19.00
C THR A 445 -37.21 8.97 -19.28
N ASP A 446 -37.18 7.67 -19.57
CA ASP A 446 -38.39 6.89 -19.85
C ASP A 446 -38.83 6.03 -18.66
N GLY A 447 -39.06 6.67 -17.52
CA GLY A 447 -39.62 6.10 -16.30
C GLY A 447 -40.73 6.95 -15.69
N ARG A 448 -41.42 7.80 -16.51
CA ARG A 448 -42.57 8.57 -16.04
C ARG A 448 -43.78 8.32 -16.91
N ASN A 449 -44.44 7.21 -16.69
CA ASN A 449 -45.91 7.14 -16.79
C ASN A 449 -46.39 5.88 -16.07
N GLY A 450 -47.05 6.08 -14.96
CA GLY A 450 -47.89 5.05 -14.40
C GLY A 450 -47.78 4.85 -12.91
N ARG A 451 -48.69 5.52 -12.23
CA ARG A 451 -49.24 5.27 -10.87
C ARG A 451 -48.60 6.01 -9.71
N ASN A 452 -49.37 7.04 -9.32
CA ASN A 452 -49.51 7.51 -7.94
C ASN A 452 -49.72 6.29 -7.02
N GLU A 453 -48.71 5.96 -6.25
CA GLU A 453 -48.94 5.33 -4.96
C GLU A 453 -48.30 6.19 -3.88
N SER A 454 -49.21 6.72 -3.10
CA SER A 454 -49.05 7.42 -1.84
C SER A 454 -48.01 6.72 -0.96
N PHE A 455 -46.83 7.30 -0.83
CA PHE A 455 -45.93 6.96 0.28
C PHE A 455 -46.44 7.63 1.54
N GLY A 456 -47.14 6.77 2.31
CA GLY A 456 -47.52 7.06 3.68
C GLY A 456 -46.30 7.43 4.52
N ASN A 457 -46.48 8.51 5.20
CA ASN A 457 -45.67 8.98 6.33
C ASN A 457 -45.26 7.82 7.25
N ASN A 458 -43.96 7.57 7.38
CA ASN A 458 -43.43 7.15 8.66
C ASN A 458 -42.06 7.80 8.87
N THR A 459 -42.12 8.77 9.70
CA THR A 459 -41.11 9.56 10.34
C THR A 459 -40.11 8.73 11.10
N SER A 460 -38.81 8.88 10.82
CA SER A 460 -37.82 9.31 11.83
C SER A 460 -36.41 9.25 11.24
N GLY A 461 -35.75 10.37 11.16
CA GLY A 461 -34.35 10.48 10.82
C GLY A 461 -34.08 11.55 9.76
N GLY A 462 -33.62 12.67 10.24
CA GLY A 462 -32.97 13.78 9.56
C GLY A 462 -33.34 14.12 8.12
N LYS A 463 -34.11 15.15 7.96
CA LYS A 463 -34.56 15.70 6.65
C LYS A 463 -33.47 16.24 5.74
N TRP A 464 -32.19 16.12 6.12
CA TRP A 464 -31.08 16.69 5.34
C TRP A 464 -30.23 15.58 4.72
N TYR A 465 -29.92 15.73 3.42
CA TYR A 465 -29.21 14.78 2.58
C TYR A 465 -27.97 14.17 3.25
N PHE A 466 -27.14 15.00 3.92
CA PHE A 466 -25.92 14.58 4.58
C PHE A 466 -26.12 13.76 5.87
N TYR A 467 -27.32 13.70 6.41
CA TYR A 467 -27.66 12.89 7.58
C TYR A 467 -28.33 11.56 7.25
N ASN A 468 -28.58 11.31 5.95
CA ASN A 468 -29.14 10.04 5.49
C ASN A 468 -28.04 9.14 4.88
N PRO A 469 -27.58 8.09 5.57
CA PRO A 469 -26.50 7.21 5.09
C PRO A 469 -26.80 6.54 3.74
N ALA A 470 -28.07 6.21 3.47
CA ALA A 470 -28.46 5.57 2.23
C ALA A 470 -28.36 6.52 1.05
N THR A 471 -28.83 7.77 1.21
CA THR A 471 -28.75 8.80 0.17
C THR A 471 -27.32 9.25 -0.07
N LEU A 472 -26.49 9.29 0.97
CA LEU A 472 -25.07 9.64 0.92
C LEU A 472 -24.26 8.54 0.21
N SER A 473 -24.56 7.28 0.48
CA SER A 473 -23.95 6.13 -0.20
C SER A 473 -24.32 6.10 -1.69
N PHE A 474 -25.59 6.33 -2.02
CA PHE A 474 -26.03 6.43 -3.40
C PHE A 474 -25.37 7.60 -4.14
N GLY A 475 -25.33 8.78 -3.53
CA GLY A 475 -24.65 9.95 -4.09
C GLY A 475 -23.16 9.77 -4.27
N MET A 476 -22.51 9.04 -3.37
CA MET A 476 -21.08 8.71 -3.45
C MET A 476 -20.80 7.71 -4.58
N SER A 477 -21.68 6.75 -4.80
CA SER A 477 -21.62 5.78 -5.89
C SER A 477 -21.80 6.48 -7.26
N GLU A 478 -22.81 7.36 -7.39
CA GLU A 478 -23.01 8.18 -8.58
C GLU A 478 -21.85 9.15 -8.83
N PHE A 479 -21.28 9.73 -7.78
CA PHE A 479 -20.09 10.57 -7.88
C PHE A 479 -18.89 9.81 -8.42
N ARG A 480 -18.61 8.61 -7.86
CA ARG A 480 -17.51 7.76 -8.32
C ARG A 480 -17.69 7.29 -9.77
N LYS A 481 -18.91 6.96 -10.16
CA LYS A 481 -19.25 6.57 -11.52
C LYS A 481 -19.00 7.68 -12.53
N LYS A 482 -19.31 8.93 -12.17
CA LYS A 482 -19.20 10.10 -13.05
C LYS A 482 -17.81 10.76 -12.99
N TRP A 483 -17.14 10.73 -11.85
CA TRP A 483 -15.95 11.52 -11.55
C TRP A 483 -14.74 10.70 -11.09
N GLY A 484 -14.87 9.38 -10.94
CA GLY A 484 -13.80 8.48 -10.50
C GLY A 484 -13.41 8.68 -9.03
N LYS A 485 -12.17 8.30 -8.66
CA LYS A 485 -11.62 8.39 -7.29
C LYS A 485 -11.10 9.80 -6.93
N ARG A 486 -11.77 10.86 -7.35
CA ARG A 486 -11.32 12.22 -7.03
C ARG A 486 -11.46 12.52 -5.54
N LYS A 487 -10.43 13.16 -4.98
CA LYS A 487 -10.44 13.60 -3.58
C LYS A 487 -11.36 14.83 -3.42
N LEU A 488 -11.99 14.96 -2.25
CA LEU A 488 -12.75 16.15 -1.87
C LEU A 488 -11.73 17.26 -1.54
N GLU A 489 -11.56 18.18 -2.46
CA GLU A 489 -10.66 19.34 -2.38
C GLU A 489 -11.25 20.47 -3.20
N ASP A 490 -10.78 21.69 -3.00
CA ASP A 490 -11.24 22.83 -3.79
C ASP A 490 -10.99 22.59 -5.29
N ASP A 491 -11.95 23.01 -6.12
CA ASP A 491 -11.95 22.78 -7.58
C ASP A 491 -11.89 21.30 -8.02
N TRP A 492 -12.43 20.37 -7.20
CA TRP A 492 -12.45 18.93 -7.49
C TRP A 492 -13.04 18.53 -8.84
N ARG A 493 -13.84 19.42 -9.46
CA ARG A 493 -14.44 19.20 -10.79
C ARG A 493 -13.43 19.36 -11.92
N ARG A 494 -12.30 20.04 -11.68
CA ARG A 494 -11.27 20.31 -12.70
C ARG A 494 -10.24 19.19 -12.75
N LEU A 495 -9.93 18.72 -13.94
CA LEU A 495 -8.89 17.71 -14.15
C LEU A 495 -7.49 18.30 -13.97
N ASN A 496 -7.29 19.57 -14.38
CA ASN A 496 -6.07 20.34 -14.21
C ASN A 496 -6.30 21.53 -13.30
N LYS A 497 -5.58 21.60 -12.18
CA LYS A 497 -5.68 22.64 -11.16
C LYS A 497 -4.67 23.78 -11.33
N LYS A 498 -4.02 23.88 -12.48
CA LYS A 498 -3.17 25.04 -12.76
C LYS A 498 -4.02 26.30 -12.82
N SER A 499 -3.67 27.27 -11.97
CA SER A 499 -4.32 28.58 -11.88
C SER A 499 -4.48 29.21 -13.26
N ILE A 500 -5.69 29.63 -13.59
CA ILE A 500 -6.00 30.39 -14.78
C ILE A 500 -5.37 31.78 -14.62
N THR A 501 -4.21 31.97 -15.21
CA THR A 501 -3.88 33.24 -15.83
C THR A 501 -4.35 33.11 -17.27
N THR A 502 -5.37 33.87 -17.57
CA THR A 502 -5.93 34.06 -18.91
C THR A 502 -4.88 33.94 -19.99
N LEU A 503 -5.00 32.96 -20.87
CA LEU A 503 -4.54 32.84 -22.27
C LEU A 503 -4.10 31.44 -22.75
N GLU A 504 -4.47 30.33 -22.05
CA GLU A 504 -4.09 28.98 -22.53
C GLU A 504 -5.21 27.92 -22.51
N GLU A 505 -6.48 28.31 -22.34
CA GLU A 505 -7.61 27.35 -22.43
C GLU A 505 -7.94 26.90 -23.85
N ASP A 506 -7.45 27.60 -24.87
CA ASP A 506 -7.67 27.23 -26.28
C ASP A 506 -6.71 26.14 -26.79
N SER A 507 -5.61 25.84 -26.11
CA SER A 507 -4.60 24.91 -26.66
C SER A 507 -4.89 23.42 -26.36
N ILE A 508 -5.50 23.05 -25.24
CA ILE A 508 -5.70 21.60 -24.89
C ILE A 508 -6.98 21.04 -25.52
N THR A 509 -8.03 21.84 -25.63
CA THR A 509 -9.20 21.48 -26.43
C THR A 509 -8.89 21.56 -27.93
N THR A 510 -8.00 22.45 -28.37
CA THR A 510 -7.52 22.50 -29.75
C THR A 510 -6.53 21.37 -30.07
N GLU A 511 -5.73 20.86 -29.15
CA GLU A 511 -4.85 19.70 -29.40
C GLU A 511 -5.63 18.40 -29.50
N LYS A 512 -6.57 18.11 -28.60
CA LYS A 512 -7.47 16.93 -28.73
C LYS A 512 -8.37 17.04 -29.95
N ASN A 513 -8.91 18.21 -30.25
CA ASN A 513 -9.67 18.44 -31.50
C ASN A 513 -8.78 18.45 -32.73
N LYS A 514 -7.49 18.87 -32.62
CA LYS A 514 -6.51 18.75 -33.72
C LYS A 514 -6.08 17.29 -33.92
N GLU A 515 -5.88 16.49 -32.86
CA GLU A 515 -5.59 15.05 -32.97
C GLU A 515 -6.79 14.28 -33.55
N GLN A 516 -8.02 14.54 -33.10
CA GLN A 516 -9.22 13.93 -33.67
C GLN A 516 -9.51 14.39 -35.09
N ASN A 517 -9.25 15.64 -35.43
CA ASN A 517 -9.35 16.11 -36.81
C ASN A 517 -8.19 15.55 -37.67
N ASN A 518 -7.02 15.30 -37.12
CA ASN A 518 -5.91 14.66 -37.81
C ASN A 518 -6.24 13.21 -38.19
N LEU A 519 -6.91 12.43 -37.32
CA LEU A 519 -7.32 11.05 -37.60
C LEU A 519 -8.33 10.92 -38.75
N LYS A 520 -8.97 12.00 -39.16
CA LYS A 520 -9.90 12.07 -40.33
C LYS A 520 -9.24 12.66 -41.59
N SER A 521 -7.96 13.01 -41.50
CA SER A 521 -7.21 13.60 -42.61
C SER A 521 -6.39 12.52 -43.32
N GLU A 522 -6.51 12.44 -44.66
CA GLU A 522 -5.69 11.54 -45.47
C GLU A 522 -4.20 11.85 -45.30
N LYS A 523 -3.86 13.14 -45.16
CA LYS A 523 -2.46 13.58 -44.93
C LYS A 523 -1.83 12.98 -43.68
N TYR A 524 -2.58 12.86 -42.59
CA TYR A 524 -2.11 12.26 -41.35
C TYR A 524 -1.60 10.84 -41.54
N TYR A 525 -2.31 10.01 -42.32
CA TYR A 525 -1.91 8.65 -42.62
C TYR A 525 -0.75 8.60 -43.62
N ILE A 526 -0.74 9.48 -44.61
CA ILE A 526 0.34 9.53 -45.63
C ILE A 526 1.67 9.96 -45.00
N ASP A 527 1.67 10.93 -44.08
CA ASP A 527 2.86 11.43 -43.39
C ASP A 527 3.52 10.34 -42.50
N GLN A 528 2.78 9.31 -42.11
CA GLN A 528 3.30 8.17 -41.34
C GLN A 528 3.88 7.04 -42.19
N LEU A 529 3.62 7.03 -43.49
CA LEU A 529 4.07 5.95 -44.35
C LEU A 529 5.56 6.10 -44.71
N PRO A 530 6.38 5.06 -44.62
CA PRO A 530 7.78 5.07 -45.03
C PRO A 530 7.91 5.06 -46.55
N LEU A 531 7.78 6.24 -47.16
CA LEU A 531 7.80 6.39 -48.62
C LEU A 531 9.22 6.68 -49.18
N THR A 532 10.15 7.13 -48.33
CA THR A 532 11.55 7.38 -48.72
C THR A 532 12.44 6.25 -48.25
N LYS A 533 13.61 6.10 -48.88
CA LYS A 533 14.58 5.08 -48.50
C LYS A 533 15.03 5.24 -47.04
N GLU A 534 15.27 6.48 -46.61
CA GLU A 534 15.65 6.77 -45.21
C GLU A 534 14.54 6.39 -44.23
N SER A 535 13.28 6.63 -44.53
CA SER A 535 12.15 6.27 -43.69
C SER A 535 11.93 4.75 -43.65
N ILE A 536 12.20 4.04 -44.75
CA ILE A 536 12.17 2.56 -44.79
C ILE A 536 13.30 1.99 -43.92
N ASP A 537 14.51 2.58 -44.00
CA ASP A 537 15.63 2.15 -43.18
C ASP A 537 15.37 2.35 -41.68
N VAL A 538 14.73 3.45 -41.27
CA VAL A 538 14.29 3.70 -39.88
C VAL A 538 13.22 2.71 -39.46
N SER A 539 12.23 2.42 -40.32
CA SER A 539 11.20 1.42 -40.05
C SER A 539 11.80 0.03 -39.91
N ASN A 540 12.72 -0.35 -40.77
CA ASN A 540 13.45 -1.61 -40.71
C ASN A 540 14.25 -1.75 -39.41
N ALA A 541 14.94 -0.68 -38.97
CA ALA A 541 15.68 -0.68 -37.72
C ALA A 541 14.75 -0.95 -36.50
N LYS A 542 13.56 -0.35 -36.47
CA LYS A 542 12.56 -0.61 -35.43
C LYS A 542 12.09 -2.06 -35.44
N ILE A 543 11.79 -2.61 -36.60
CA ILE A 543 11.34 -4.00 -36.77
C ILE A 543 12.43 -4.96 -36.29
N ILE A 544 13.67 -4.79 -36.76
CA ILE A 544 14.81 -5.65 -36.40
C ILE A 544 15.03 -5.64 -34.89
N ASN A 545 15.11 -4.45 -34.29
CA ASN A 545 15.29 -4.33 -32.84
C ASN A 545 14.12 -4.96 -32.09
N SER A 546 12.88 -4.79 -32.55
CA SER A 546 11.70 -5.36 -31.88
C SER A 546 11.67 -6.90 -31.97
N TYR A 547 12.07 -7.51 -33.08
CA TYR A 547 12.23 -8.97 -33.17
C TYR A 547 13.28 -9.48 -32.18
N TYR A 548 14.42 -8.80 -32.10
CA TYR A 548 15.49 -9.16 -31.18
C TYR A 548 15.05 -9.05 -29.73
N GLU A 549 14.52 -7.92 -29.31
CA GLU A 549 14.07 -7.68 -27.94
C GLU A 549 12.91 -8.63 -27.54
N ALA A 550 11.94 -8.86 -28.41
CA ALA A 550 10.89 -9.85 -28.18
C ALA A 550 11.49 -11.25 -27.97
N SER A 551 12.54 -11.62 -28.73
CA SER A 551 13.21 -12.92 -28.56
C SER A 551 13.90 -13.06 -27.21
N VAL A 552 14.50 -11.97 -26.71
CA VAL A 552 15.15 -11.92 -25.40
C VAL A 552 14.10 -12.08 -24.30
N ILE A 553 13.00 -11.33 -24.37
CA ILE A 553 11.90 -11.42 -23.39
C ILE A 553 11.31 -12.83 -23.36
N TYR A 554 11.06 -13.45 -24.54
CA TYR A 554 10.56 -14.83 -24.61
C TYR A 554 11.52 -15.82 -23.95
N LYS A 555 12.84 -15.63 -24.12
CA LYS A 555 13.84 -16.54 -23.57
C LYS A 555 14.05 -16.34 -22.07
N ASP A 556 14.32 -15.10 -21.65
CA ASP A 556 14.86 -14.80 -20.33
C ASP A 556 13.77 -14.52 -19.28
N GLU A 557 12.62 -13.96 -19.69
CA GLU A 557 11.53 -13.62 -18.78
C GLU A 557 10.36 -14.61 -18.82
N LEU A 558 10.07 -15.18 -20.00
CA LEU A 558 8.93 -16.10 -20.18
C LEU A 558 9.33 -17.55 -20.28
N GLU A 559 10.63 -17.87 -20.42
CA GLU A 559 11.18 -19.22 -20.62
C GLU A 559 10.58 -19.97 -21.84
N GLU A 560 10.03 -19.20 -22.79
CA GLU A 560 9.40 -19.71 -24.03
C GLU A 560 10.42 -19.85 -25.15
N ILE A 561 11.35 -20.81 -24.99
CA ILE A 561 12.50 -21.05 -25.90
C ILE A 561 12.10 -21.17 -27.37
N ARG A 562 10.98 -21.87 -27.67
CA ARG A 562 10.50 -22.05 -29.04
C ARG A 562 10.07 -20.75 -29.70
N LYS A 563 9.42 -19.85 -28.95
CA LYS A 563 9.00 -18.57 -29.49
C LYS A 563 10.16 -17.61 -29.66
N SER A 564 11.12 -17.64 -28.72
CA SER A 564 12.40 -16.94 -28.90
C SER A 564 13.09 -17.36 -30.20
N GLU A 565 13.23 -18.68 -30.45
CA GLU A 565 13.80 -19.22 -31.71
C GLU A 565 13.01 -18.72 -32.92
N GLN A 566 11.66 -18.75 -32.89
CA GLN A 566 10.82 -18.26 -33.98
C GLN A 566 11.02 -16.79 -34.29
N MET A 567 11.10 -15.94 -33.28
CA MET A 567 11.33 -14.48 -33.45
C MET A 567 12.69 -14.25 -34.16
N LEU A 568 13.73 -14.94 -33.70
CA LEU A 568 15.05 -14.83 -34.31
C LEU A 568 15.08 -15.40 -35.75
N GLU A 569 14.38 -16.49 -36.02
CA GLU A 569 14.26 -17.07 -37.37
C GLU A 569 13.55 -16.12 -38.34
N GLU A 570 12.46 -15.48 -37.90
CA GLU A 570 11.75 -14.44 -38.69
C GLU A 570 12.64 -13.24 -38.95
N LEU A 571 13.43 -12.77 -37.93
CA LEU A 571 14.42 -11.70 -38.13
C LEU A 571 15.42 -12.06 -39.20
N VAL A 572 16.04 -13.24 -39.13
CA VAL A 572 17.04 -13.71 -40.11
C VAL A 572 16.46 -13.92 -41.51
N LYS A 573 15.17 -14.29 -41.61
CA LYS A 573 14.46 -14.46 -42.87
C LYS A 573 14.16 -13.11 -43.52
N LYS A 574 13.70 -12.13 -42.72
CA LYS A 574 13.31 -10.81 -43.23
C LYS A 574 14.53 -9.93 -43.52
N PHE A 575 15.57 -10.02 -42.71
CA PHE A 575 16.78 -9.20 -42.81
C PHE A 575 18.07 -10.07 -42.92
N PRO A 576 18.26 -10.84 -44.02
CA PRO A 576 19.34 -11.83 -44.07
C PRO A 576 20.76 -11.22 -44.06
N ASN A 577 20.90 -9.96 -44.44
CA ASN A 577 22.21 -9.29 -44.61
C ASN A 577 22.49 -8.17 -43.63
N HIS A 578 21.71 -8.06 -42.55
CA HIS A 578 21.97 -7.02 -41.54
C HIS A 578 23.30 -7.29 -40.79
N PRO A 579 24.24 -6.30 -40.75
CA PRO A 579 25.63 -6.58 -40.36
C PRO A 579 25.82 -6.98 -38.90
N GLU A 580 24.96 -6.56 -38.01
CA GLU A 580 25.12 -6.75 -36.56
C GLU A 580 24.13 -7.78 -35.98
N LEU A 581 22.82 -7.55 -36.17
CA LEU A 581 21.80 -8.37 -35.51
C LEU A 581 21.55 -9.71 -36.19
N THR A 582 21.77 -9.86 -37.49
CA THR A 582 21.58 -11.16 -38.14
C THR A 582 22.64 -12.20 -37.71
N PRO A 583 23.97 -11.86 -37.67
CA PRO A 583 24.95 -12.79 -37.15
C PRO A 583 24.77 -13.08 -35.65
N LEU A 584 24.33 -12.11 -34.86
CA LEU A 584 23.96 -12.31 -33.46
C LEU A 584 22.77 -13.26 -33.35
N SER A 585 21.72 -13.05 -34.14
CA SER A 585 20.52 -13.90 -34.12
C SER A 585 20.85 -15.33 -34.50
N LEU A 586 21.66 -15.56 -35.55
CA LEU A 586 22.12 -16.88 -35.93
C LEU A 586 22.94 -17.57 -34.84
N TYR A 587 23.79 -16.83 -34.15
CA TYR A 587 24.54 -17.32 -33.00
C TYR A 587 23.62 -17.71 -31.83
N LEU A 588 22.61 -16.89 -31.52
CA LEU A 588 21.62 -17.17 -30.47
C LEU A 588 20.75 -18.41 -30.85
N ILE A 589 20.27 -18.49 -32.09
CA ILE A 589 19.53 -19.67 -32.58
C ILE A 589 20.39 -20.95 -32.43
N TYR A 590 21.67 -20.90 -32.82
CA TYR A 590 22.60 -22.00 -32.65
C TYR A 590 22.69 -22.44 -31.18
N ASN A 591 22.84 -21.50 -30.25
CA ASN A 591 22.91 -21.79 -28.83
C ASN A 591 21.60 -22.41 -28.30
N LEU A 592 20.43 -21.83 -28.67
CA LEU A 592 19.12 -22.36 -28.31
C LEU A 592 18.92 -23.78 -28.80
N GLN A 593 19.28 -24.05 -30.08
CA GLN A 593 19.18 -25.36 -30.69
C GLN A 593 20.13 -26.38 -30.06
N THR A 594 21.32 -25.94 -29.67
CA THR A 594 22.32 -26.81 -28.99
C THR A 594 21.84 -27.16 -27.59
N ASN A 595 21.35 -26.21 -26.83
CA ASN A 595 20.81 -26.42 -25.49
C ASN A 595 19.56 -27.32 -25.51
N ASN A 596 18.75 -27.20 -26.55
CA ASN A 596 17.56 -28.06 -26.77
C ASN A 596 17.91 -29.39 -27.45
N ARG A 597 19.21 -29.77 -27.54
CA ARG A 597 19.71 -31.01 -28.13
C ARG A 597 19.32 -31.22 -29.61
N SER A 598 18.97 -30.18 -30.32
CA SER A 598 18.62 -30.21 -31.74
C SER A 598 19.86 -30.07 -32.64
N TYR A 599 20.84 -30.93 -32.44
CA TYR A 599 22.19 -30.84 -33.05
C TYR A 599 22.20 -30.75 -34.56
N LYS A 600 21.25 -31.40 -35.24
CA LYS A 600 21.16 -31.33 -36.71
C LYS A 600 20.83 -29.93 -37.20
N LYS A 601 19.84 -29.27 -36.56
CA LYS A 601 19.48 -27.88 -36.83
C LYS A 601 20.62 -26.91 -36.45
N ALA A 602 21.20 -27.11 -35.27
CA ALA A 602 22.34 -26.30 -34.80
C ALA A 602 23.51 -26.32 -35.79
N LYS A 603 23.85 -27.50 -36.35
CA LYS A 603 24.89 -27.63 -37.37
C LYS A 603 24.57 -26.81 -38.64
N THR A 604 23.31 -26.85 -39.09
CA THR A 604 22.85 -26.09 -40.26
C THR A 604 22.95 -24.55 -40.00
N THR A 605 22.51 -24.14 -38.84
CA THR A 605 22.57 -22.71 -38.42
C THR A 605 24.02 -22.25 -38.29
N LYS A 606 24.90 -23.05 -37.68
CA LYS A 606 26.34 -22.78 -37.59
C LYS A 606 26.97 -22.62 -38.98
N ASN A 607 26.69 -23.52 -39.92
CA ASN A 607 27.22 -23.45 -41.30
C ASN A 607 26.73 -22.18 -42.00
N LYS A 608 25.44 -21.82 -41.82
CA LYS A 608 24.90 -20.57 -42.38
C LYS A 608 25.61 -19.33 -41.82
N LEU A 609 25.87 -19.29 -40.51
CA LEU A 609 26.58 -18.16 -39.86
C LEU A 609 28.01 -18.04 -40.44
N ILE A 610 28.73 -19.16 -40.56
CA ILE A 610 30.10 -19.17 -41.09
C ILE A 610 30.14 -18.75 -42.57
N SER A 611 29.20 -19.21 -43.40
CA SER A 611 29.20 -18.92 -44.84
C SER A 611 28.78 -17.48 -45.15
N VAL A 612 27.84 -16.92 -44.41
CA VAL A 612 27.28 -15.59 -44.70
C VAL A 612 28.07 -14.49 -43.98
N PHE A 613 28.55 -14.76 -42.76
CA PHE A 613 29.25 -13.77 -41.93
C PHE A 613 30.61 -14.27 -41.40
N PRO A 614 31.59 -14.60 -42.28
CA PRO A 614 32.84 -15.19 -41.86
C PRO A 614 33.66 -14.28 -40.92
N GLU A 615 33.61 -12.99 -41.11
CA GLU A 615 34.36 -11.99 -40.33
C GLU A 615 33.68 -11.56 -39.03
N SER A 616 32.47 -12.00 -38.79
CA SER A 616 31.72 -11.66 -37.58
C SER A 616 32.41 -12.19 -36.33
N ASN A 617 32.36 -11.40 -35.24
CA ASN A 617 32.88 -11.85 -33.94
C ASN A 617 32.18 -13.13 -33.43
N TYR A 618 30.92 -13.33 -33.79
CA TYR A 618 30.14 -14.53 -33.43
C TYR A 618 30.65 -15.77 -34.18
N THR A 619 31.03 -15.61 -35.43
CA THR A 619 31.69 -16.69 -36.22
C THR A 619 33.06 -17.03 -35.64
N LYS A 620 33.89 -16.02 -35.36
CA LYS A 620 35.22 -16.21 -34.73
C LYS A 620 35.10 -16.90 -33.37
N THR A 621 34.08 -16.57 -32.59
CA THR A 621 33.76 -17.23 -31.30
C THR A 621 33.42 -18.72 -31.47
N LEU A 622 32.69 -19.08 -32.53
CA LEU A 622 32.33 -20.50 -32.80
C LEU A 622 33.47 -21.30 -33.38
N LEU A 623 34.47 -20.67 -34.03
CA LEU A 623 35.62 -21.30 -34.61
C LEU A 623 36.80 -21.45 -33.64
N ASP A 624 37.00 -20.44 -32.76
CA ASP A 624 38.06 -20.41 -31.75
C ASP A 624 37.47 -20.19 -30.35
N SER A 625 37.51 -21.22 -29.53
CA SER A 625 37.03 -21.17 -28.12
C SER A 625 37.80 -20.18 -27.22
N ASN A 626 39.04 -19.77 -27.61
CA ASN A 626 39.86 -18.84 -26.88
C ASN A 626 39.65 -17.38 -27.32
N PHE A 627 38.93 -17.16 -28.42
CA PHE A 627 38.71 -15.82 -28.98
C PHE A 627 38.06 -14.87 -27.97
N ILE A 628 36.99 -15.32 -27.29
CA ILE A 628 36.33 -14.52 -26.24
C ILE A 628 37.30 -14.25 -25.11
N LYS A 629 38.09 -15.24 -24.67
CA LYS A 629 39.08 -15.04 -23.59
C LYS A 629 40.11 -13.98 -23.96
N SER A 630 40.56 -13.98 -25.24
CA SER A 630 41.52 -12.99 -25.72
C SER A 630 40.95 -11.56 -25.72
N ILE A 631 39.67 -11.42 -26.10
CA ILE A 631 38.95 -10.13 -26.03
C ILE A 631 38.74 -9.70 -24.56
N LEU A 632 38.24 -10.59 -23.72
CA LEU A 632 38.03 -10.28 -22.30
C LEU A 632 39.35 -9.88 -21.61
N ASN A 633 40.43 -10.56 -21.89
CA ASN A 633 41.76 -10.18 -21.35
C ASN A 633 42.19 -8.80 -21.80
N LYS A 634 41.93 -8.45 -23.07
CA LYS A 634 42.18 -7.08 -23.55
C LYS A 634 41.33 -6.03 -22.86
N TRP A 635 40.03 -6.34 -22.65
CA TRP A 635 39.11 -5.45 -21.95
C TRP A 635 39.51 -5.30 -20.48
N ASN A 636 39.78 -6.42 -19.79
CA ASN A 636 40.18 -6.43 -18.39
C ASN A 636 41.47 -5.60 -18.16
N LYS A 637 42.41 -5.68 -19.08
CA LYS A 637 43.65 -4.87 -18.99
C LYS A 637 43.35 -3.39 -19.11
N LYS A 638 42.51 -2.96 -20.03
CA LYS A 638 42.13 -1.55 -20.20
C LYS A 638 41.29 -1.06 -19.04
N GLU A 639 40.45 -1.89 -18.54
CA GLU A 639 39.67 -1.59 -17.34
C GLU A 639 40.54 -1.41 -16.09
N GLN A 640 41.57 -2.27 -15.94
CA GLN A 640 42.57 -2.10 -14.89
C GLN A 640 43.34 -0.79 -15.04
N GLU A 641 43.80 -0.46 -16.27
CA GLU A 641 44.44 0.83 -16.55
C GLU A 641 43.54 2.03 -16.22
N TYR A 642 42.28 1.97 -16.57
CA TYR A 642 41.28 2.99 -16.20
C TYR A 642 41.07 3.07 -14.68
N ASN A 643 40.91 1.93 -14.01
CA ASN A 643 40.68 1.89 -12.56
C ASN A 643 41.90 2.40 -11.77
N GLU A 644 43.12 2.18 -12.26
CA GLU A 644 44.32 2.77 -11.66
C GLU A 644 44.30 4.30 -11.75
N VAL A 645 43.91 4.84 -12.89
CA VAL A 645 43.81 6.30 -13.09
C VAL A 645 42.63 6.86 -12.26
N TYR A 646 41.53 6.13 -12.17
CA TYR A 646 40.36 6.52 -11.37
C TYR A 646 40.71 6.55 -9.86
N LYS A 647 41.46 5.57 -9.35
CA LYS A 647 41.96 5.60 -7.97
C LYS A 647 42.83 6.80 -7.66
N LEU A 648 43.64 7.24 -8.61
CA LEU A 648 44.41 8.49 -8.47
C LEU A 648 43.48 9.71 -8.41
N TYR A 649 42.35 9.68 -9.11
CA TYR A 649 41.34 10.72 -9.03
C TYR A 649 40.68 10.74 -7.65
N GLU A 650 40.30 9.59 -7.11
CA GLU A 650 39.73 9.45 -5.77
C GLU A 650 40.70 9.86 -4.65
N SER A 651 42.01 9.73 -4.90
CA SER A 651 43.06 10.18 -3.96
C SER A 651 43.48 11.64 -4.16
N ASP A 652 42.68 12.46 -4.85
CA ASP A 652 42.91 13.88 -5.14
C ASP A 652 44.22 14.17 -5.90
N SER A 653 44.85 13.16 -6.55
CA SER A 653 46.11 13.30 -7.30
C SER A 653 45.84 13.82 -8.74
N PHE A 654 45.15 14.92 -8.87
CA PHE A 654 44.59 15.42 -10.13
C PHE A 654 45.65 15.71 -11.21
N LEU A 655 46.86 16.17 -10.87
CA LEU A 655 47.96 16.38 -11.81
C LEU A 655 48.38 15.06 -12.48
N LEU A 656 48.48 13.99 -11.72
CA LEU A 656 48.85 12.67 -12.26
C LEU A 656 47.71 12.10 -13.12
N VAL A 657 46.45 12.31 -12.72
CA VAL A 657 45.27 11.89 -13.52
C VAL A 657 45.24 12.62 -14.86
N PHE A 658 45.46 13.93 -14.86
CA PHE A 658 45.49 14.74 -16.08
C PHE A 658 46.60 14.29 -17.04
N SER A 659 47.83 14.06 -16.52
CA SER A 659 48.99 13.61 -17.31
C SER A 659 48.74 12.22 -17.89
N LYS A 660 48.40 11.21 -17.04
CA LYS A 660 48.14 9.84 -17.46
C LYS A 660 46.97 9.73 -18.44
N SER A 661 45.86 10.39 -18.15
CA SER A 661 44.71 10.40 -19.06
C SER A 661 45.04 11.03 -20.40
N SER A 662 45.87 12.11 -20.41
CA SER A 662 46.31 12.75 -21.64
C SER A 662 47.22 11.85 -22.49
N GLU A 663 48.09 11.06 -21.86
CA GLU A 663 48.95 10.10 -22.51
C GLU A 663 48.17 8.94 -23.11
N ILE A 664 47.21 8.36 -22.33
CA ILE A 664 46.32 7.29 -22.77
C ILE A 664 45.44 7.76 -23.95
N ILE A 665 44.85 8.94 -23.87
CA ILE A 665 44.07 9.51 -24.98
C ILE A 665 44.88 9.64 -26.27
N LYS A 666 46.16 10.04 -26.18
CA LYS A 666 47.04 10.10 -27.35
C LYS A 666 47.43 8.74 -27.93
N SER A 667 47.49 7.70 -27.07
CA SER A 667 47.86 6.34 -27.47
C SER A 667 46.71 5.58 -28.15
N ILE A 668 45.47 6.00 -27.91
CA ILE A 668 44.28 5.36 -28.49
C ILE A 668 44.09 5.80 -29.95
N LYS A 669 44.44 4.94 -30.90
CA LYS A 669 44.32 5.20 -32.34
C LYS A 669 43.12 4.53 -32.99
N ASN A 670 42.39 3.71 -32.34
CA ASN A 670 41.32 2.87 -32.92
C ASN A 670 39.92 3.29 -32.40
N GLU A 671 39.00 3.53 -33.29
CA GLU A 671 37.61 3.87 -32.96
C GLU A 671 36.88 2.78 -32.13
N LYS A 672 37.33 1.51 -32.22
CA LYS A 672 36.79 0.38 -31.42
C LYS A 672 37.13 0.47 -29.93
N ASP A 673 37.99 1.35 -29.52
CA ASP A 673 38.40 1.59 -28.15
C ASP A 673 37.75 2.87 -27.56
N SER A 674 36.66 3.34 -28.16
CA SER A 674 36.00 4.62 -27.88
C SER A 674 35.55 4.77 -26.42
N ILE A 675 35.03 3.71 -25.79
CA ILE A 675 34.54 3.74 -24.40
C ILE A 675 35.62 4.21 -23.40
N TYR A 676 36.86 3.70 -23.54
CA TYR A 676 37.92 4.10 -22.64
C TYR A 676 38.49 5.49 -23.01
N LEU A 677 38.46 5.85 -24.29
CA LEU A 677 38.75 7.20 -24.75
C LEU A 677 37.81 8.23 -24.10
N GLU A 678 36.53 7.93 -24.08
CA GLU A 678 35.50 8.76 -23.49
C GLU A 678 35.66 8.92 -21.97
N LYS A 679 35.89 7.81 -21.27
CA LYS A 679 36.08 7.79 -19.81
C LYS A 679 37.34 8.56 -19.40
N HIS A 680 38.45 8.37 -20.11
CA HIS A 680 39.70 9.13 -19.87
C HIS A 680 39.54 10.61 -20.24
N PHE A 681 38.78 10.95 -21.29
CA PHE A 681 38.48 12.31 -21.62
C PHE A 681 37.72 13.04 -20.50
N LEU A 682 36.73 12.35 -19.91
CA LEU A 682 35.98 12.90 -18.80
C LEU A 682 36.84 13.08 -17.56
N LEU A 683 37.66 12.09 -17.19
CA LEU A 683 38.59 12.18 -16.05
C LEU A 683 39.58 13.30 -16.24
N LYS A 684 40.14 13.46 -17.45
CA LYS A 684 41.01 14.56 -17.77
C LYS A 684 40.33 15.91 -17.60
N THR A 685 39.11 16.06 -18.10
CA THR A 685 38.37 17.31 -18.05
C THR A 685 38.02 17.68 -16.61
N LEU A 686 37.59 16.70 -15.81
CA LEU A 686 37.29 16.89 -14.38
C LEU A 686 38.54 17.26 -13.59
N SER A 687 39.69 16.62 -13.89
CA SER A 687 40.96 16.88 -13.21
C SER A 687 41.54 18.24 -13.57
N ASP A 688 41.45 18.65 -14.85
CA ASP A 688 41.83 19.98 -15.31
C ASP A 688 41.07 21.08 -14.53
N PHE A 689 39.77 20.91 -14.38
CA PHE A 689 38.97 21.84 -13.60
C PHE A 689 39.36 21.87 -12.10
N LYS A 690 39.67 20.72 -11.51
CA LYS A 690 40.14 20.65 -10.10
C LYS A 690 41.49 21.37 -9.91
N ILE A 691 42.37 21.34 -10.93
CA ILE A 691 43.70 21.96 -10.90
C ILE A 691 43.56 23.46 -11.11
N ASN A 692 42.94 23.86 -12.23
CA ASN A 692 42.97 25.24 -12.72
C ASN A 692 41.80 26.11 -12.24
N LYS A 693 40.67 25.49 -11.81
CA LYS A 693 39.43 26.13 -11.39
C LYS A 693 38.81 27.08 -12.41
N ASP A 694 39.24 26.96 -13.68
CA ASP A 694 38.72 27.78 -14.77
C ASP A 694 37.43 27.20 -15.31
N THR A 695 36.31 27.84 -14.97
CA THR A 695 34.98 27.45 -15.38
C THR A 695 34.76 27.58 -16.89
N SER A 696 35.38 28.54 -17.53
CA SER A 696 35.24 28.80 -18.97
C SER A 696 35.83 27.65 -19.79
N ILE A 697 37.05 27.23 -19.44
CA ILE A 697 37.71 26.08 -20.06
C ILE A 697 36.94 24.80 -19.79
N PHE A 698 36.47 24.63 -18.57
CA PHE A 698 35.67 23.45 -18.17
C PHE A 698 34.40 23.33 -19.01
N ILE A 699 33.61 24.41 -19.13
CA ILE A 699 32.40 24.44 -19.99
C ILE A 699 32.71 24.09 -21.43
N LYS A 700 33.80 24.66 -21.97
CA LYS A 700 34.25 24.37 -23.33
C LYS A 700 34.59 22.89 -23.52
N ASN A 701 35.31 22.29 -22.57
CA ASN A 701 35.68 20.87 -22.62
C ASN A 701 34.47 19.98 -22.51
N LEU A 702 33.51 20.31 -21.61
CA LEU A 702 32.26 19.57 -21.49
C LEU A 702 31.40 19.61 -22.78
N LYS A 703 31.29 20.79 -23.43
CA LYS A 703 30.62 20.91 -24.73
C LYS A 703 31.32 20.09 -25.80
N THR A 704 32.66 20.11 -25.84
CA THR A 704 33.45 19.28 -26.74
C THR A 704 33.20 17.78 -26.50
N GLY A 705 33.14 17.36 -25.23
CA GLY A 705 32.81 15.96 -24.85
C GLY A 705 31.42 15.55 -25.31
N LYS A 706 30.42 16.40 -25.10
CA LYS A 706 29.04 16.17 -25.53
C LYS A 706 28.90 16.00 -27.05
N GLU A 707 29.61 16.85 -27.81
CA GLU A 707 29.59 16.81 -29.29
C GLU A 707 30.37 15.64 -29.87
N LYS A 708 31.52 15.31 -29.28
CA LYS A 708 32.43 14.28 -29.76
C LYS A 708 31.92 12.86 -29.50
N PHE A 709 31.24 12.63 -28.36
CA PHE A 709 30.81 11.30 -27.89
C PHE A 709 29.29 11.20 -27.89
N LYS A 710 28.60 11.62 -28.95
CA LYS A 710 27.14 11.56 -29.09
C LYS A 710 26.60 10.17 -28.77
N ASN A 711 25.49 10.12 -28.02
CA ASN A 711 24.80 8.91 -27.62
C ASN A 711 25.61 7.99 -26.67
N SER A 712 26.54 8.56 -25.88
CA SER A 712 27.29 7.80 -24.88
C SER A 712 27.04 8.31 -23.47
N GLU A 713 27.32 7.46 -22.49
CA GLU A 713 27.24 7.78 -21.05
C GLU A 713 28.07 9.03 -20.71
N THR A 714 29.22 9.21 -21.38
CA THR A 714 30.06 10.38 -21.22
C THR A 714 29.39 11.64 -21.73
N SER A 715 28.64 11.55 -22.85
CA SER A 715 27.88 12.69 -23.39
C SER A 715 26.75 13.11 -22.44
N GLU A 716 26.01 12.12 -21.89
CA GLU A 716 24.96 12.37 -20.90
C GLU A 716 25.52 13.01 -19.64
N ARG A 717 26.66 12.50 -19.16
CA ARG A 717 27.33 13.05 -17.98
C ARG A 717 27.86 14.46 -18.21
N CYS A 718 28.38 14.76 -19.39
CA CYS A 718 28.78 16.12 -19.77
C CYS A 718 27.57 17.07 -19.80
N ASP A 719 26.43 16.59 -20.29
CA ASP A 719 25.18 17.38 -20.32
C ASP A 719 24.64 17.65 -18.92
N GLU A 720 24.62 16.63 -18.05
CA GLU A 720 24.26 16.80 -16.62
C GLU A 720 25.13 17.86 -15.93
N LEU A 721 26.46 17.82 -16.16
CA LEU A 721 27.38 18.80 -15.57
C LEU A 721 27.17 20.21 -16.14
N LEU A 722 26.90 20.34 -17.43
CA LEU A 722 26.54 21.62 -18.06
C LEU A 722 25.22 22.17 -17.50
N ASN A 723 24.22 21.33 -17.32
CA ASN A 723 22.92 21.72 -16.72
C ASN A 723 23.09 22.13 -15.26
N LEU A 724 23.94 21.45 -14.50
CA LEU A 724 24.26 21.82 -13.12
C LEU A 724 25.00 23.17 -13.04
N LEU A 725 25.88 23.49 -14.02
CA LEU A 725 26.56 24.77 -14.06
C LEU A 725 25.61 25.90 -14.47
N ASN A 726 24.75 25.66 -15.48
CA ASN A 726 23.74 26.62 -15.92
C ASN A 726 22.70 26.88 -14.82
N SER A 727 22.28 25.82 -14.10
CA SER A 727 21.36 25.95 -12.97
C SER A 727 21.99 26.71 -11.80
N LYS A 728 23.30 26.62 -11.59
CA LYS A 728 24.02 27.45 -10.61
C LYS A 728 24.06 28.92 -11.02
N GLU A 729 24.31 29.22 -12.30
CA GLU A 729 24.24 30.59 -12.80
C GLU A 729 22.81 31.14 -12.74
N GLU A 730 21.81 30.34 -13.12
CA GLU A 730 20.39 30.71 -12.95
C GLU A 730 19.98 30.87 -11.47
N ILE A 731 20.55 30.05 -10.57
CA ILE A 731 20.32 30.17 -9.12
C ILE A 731 21.06 31.41 -8.58
N GLU A 732 22.24 31.74 -9.05
CA GLU A 732 22.93 32.97 -8.67
C GLU A 732 22.27 34.23 -9.25
N GLU A 733 21.76 34.19 -10.49
CA GLU A 733 20.91 35.27 -11.03
C GLU A 733 19.54 35.32 -10.37
N ARG A 734 18.90 34.19 -10.09
CA ARG A 734 17.67 34.14 -9.31
C ARG A 734 17.88 34.58 -7.87
N ASN A 735 19.03 34.29 -7.26
CA ASN A 735 19.35 34.80 -5.92
C ASN A 735 19.63 36.30 -5.92
N LYS A 736 20.15 36.87 -7.01
CA LYS A 736 20.24 38.32 -7.19
C LYS A 736 18.90 39.01 -7.46
N THR A 737 17.93 38.30 -8.05
CA THR A 737 16.57 38.79 -8.32
C THR A 737 15.52 38.31 -7.28
N ALA A 738 15.81 37.28 -6.51
CA ALA A 738 14.88 36.64 -5.53
C ALA A 738 14.86 37.29 -4.13
N VAL A 739 15.61 38.40 -3.93
CA VAL A 739 15.42 39.21 -2.74
C VAL A 739 14.01 39.82 -2.61
N LEU A 740 13.11 39.56 -3.57
CA LEU A 740 11.77 40.16 -3.62
C LEU A 740 10.55 39.23 -3.65
N LYS A 741 10.68 37.88 -3.50
CA LYS A 741 9.46 37.00 -3.49
C LYS A 741 9.60 35.75 -2.61
N THR A 742 9.79 35.93 -1.31
CA THR A 742 9.50 34.83 -0.38
C THR A 742 8.02 34.86 0.00
N PRO A 743 7.34 33.69 0.16
CA PRO A 743 5.95 33.65 0.63
C PRO A 743 5.83 34.08 2.09
N TYR A 744 6.95 34.26 2.76
CA TYR A 744 7.02 34.66 4.16
C TYR A 744 7.00 36.18 4.32
N ARG A 745 6.31 36.67 5.38
CA ARG A 745 6.22 38.09 5.68
C ARG A 745 6.82 38.40 7.04
N PHE A 746 7.64 39.44 7.11
CA PHE A 746 8.21 39.89 8.37
C PHE A 746 7.11 40.54 9.23
N LYS A 747 6.81 39.97 10.42
CA LYS A 747 5.80 40.47 11.35
C LYS A 747 6.29 40.33 12.79
N LYS A 748 6.92 41.38 13.34
CA LYS A 748 7.54 41.33 14.67
C LYS A 748 6.53 41.36 15.83
N ASN A 749 5.38 42.01 15.65
CA ASN A 749 4.39 42.27 16.70
C ASN A 749 3.18 41.30 16.67
N THR A 750 3.29 40.17 16.00
CA THR A 750 2.26 39.13 15.99
C THR A 750 2.68 37.93 16.83
N PRO A 751 1.76 37.03 17.22
CA PRO A 751 2.11 35.79 17.92
C PRO A 751 3.17 34.99 17.19
N HIS A 752 4.17 34.48 17.96
CA HIS A 752 5.25 33.67 17.46
C HIS A 752 5.30 32.30 18.12
N TYR A 753 5.91 31.35 17.46
CA TYR A 753 6.21 30.02 17.94
C TYR A 753 7.72 29.80 17.92
N LEU A 754 8.23 29.02 18.88
CA LEU A 754 9.57 28.46 18.82
C LEU A 754 9.50 27.06 18.26
N LEU A 755 10.20 26.81 17.18
CA LEU A 755 10.35 25.50 16.53
C LEU A 755 11.71 24.92 16.87
N ILE A 756 11.76 23.70 17.41
CA ILE A 756 12.99 22.94 17.62
C ILE A 756 12.90 21.67 16.77
N ILE A 757 13.85 21.53 15.85
CA ILE A 757 13.94 20.41 14.92
C ILE A 757 15.03 19.48 15.38
N LEU A 758 14.70 18.22 15.48
CA LEU A 758 15.54 17.16 16.03
C LEU A 758 15.54 15.97 15.08
N PRO A 759 16.68 15.30 14.82
CA PRO A 759 16.68 14.07 14.05
C PRO A 759 15.91 12.97 14.81
N LYS A 760 15.26 12.08 14.07
CA LYS A 760 14.49 10.97 14.64
C LYS A 760 15.39 9.97 15.33
N GLU A 761 16.58 9.74 14.78
CA GLU A 761 17.54 8.79 15.34
C GLU A 761 18.18 9.33 16.61
N ASN A 762 18.22 8.51 17.63
CA ASN A 762 18.82 8.80 18.95
C ASN A 762 18.19 9.99 19.72
N THR A 763 16.92 10.35 19.42
CA THR A 763 16.23 11.46 20.09
C THR A 763 14.98 11.00 20.85
N ASP A 764 14.98 11.08 22.17
CA ASP A 764 13.77 10.89 22.99
C ASP A 764 12.98 12.21 23.08
N ILE A 765 12.07 12.38 22.15
CA ILE A 765 11.22 13.58 22.06
C ILE A 765 10.32 13.75 23.29
N THR A 766 9.92 12.64 23.93
CA THR A 766 9.06 12.67 25.13
C THR A 766 9.83 13.20 26.32
N PHE A 767 11.08 12.78 26.48
CA PHE A 767 11.95 13.26 27.52
C PHE A 767 12.29 14.74 27.36
N ILE A 768 12.62 15.18 26.13
CA ILE A 768 12.88 16.60 25.85
C ILE A 768 11.63 17.44 26.11
N LYS A 769 10.45 16.97 25.74
CA LYS A 769 9.17 17.66 26.02
C LYS A 769 8.95 17.79 27.54
N THR A 770 9.27 16.78 28.32
CA THR A 770 9.17 16.81 29.79
C THR A 770 10.14 17.84 30.39
N LEU A 771 11.41 17.84 29.93
CA LEU A 771 12.39 18.84 30.39
C LEU A 771 11.96 20.28 30.13
N ILE A 772 11.38 20.52 28.95
CA ILE A 772 10.86 21.85 28.59
C ILE A 772 9.63 22.20 29.43
N SER A 773 8.75 21.23 29.72
CA SER A 773 7.61 21.44 30.61
C SER A 773 8.06 21.79 32.04
N ASP A 774 9.06 21.08 32.54
CA ASP A 774 9.63 21.37 33.88
C ASP A 774 10.34 22.72 33.94
N PHE A 775 11.02 23.11 32.86
CA PHE A 775 11.59 24.45 32.74
C PHE A 775 10.51 25.51 32.75
N ASN A 776 9.40 25.31 32.04
CA ASN A 776 8.25 26.23 32.00
C ASN A 776 7.62 26.39 33.40
N ASN A 777 7.42 25.28 34.10
CA ASN A 777 6.87 25.30 35.45
C ASN A 777 7.76 26.06 36.45
N ARG A 778 9.09 25.94 36.31
CA ARG A 778 10.03 26.65 37.18
C ARG A 778 10.17 28.14 36.87
N ASN A 779 10.20 28.51 35.59
CA ASN A 779 10.55 29.88 35.18
C ASN A 779 9.37 30.72 34.69
N TYR A 780 8.23 30.09 34.42
CA TYR A 780 7.04 30.70 33.83
C TYR A 780 5.74 30.19 34.45
N SER A 781 5.70 30.05 35.79
CA SER A 781 4.55 29.46 36.52
C SER A 781 3.20 30.19 36.29
N SER A 782 3.24 31.46 35.90
CA SER A 782 2.04 32.28 35.58
C SER A 782 1.62 32.19 34.10
N ARG A 783 2.37 31.50 33.23
CA ARG A 783 2.08 31.35 31.79
C ARG A 783 1.99 29.89 31.39
N ILE A 784 0.95 29.59 30.64
CA ILE A 784 0.78 28.21 30.09
C ILE A 784 1.22 28.23 28.64
N PHE A 785 2.37 27.57 28.35
CA PHE A 785 2.84 27.32 26.98
C PHE A 785 2.31 25.99 26.46
N GLU A 786 1.88 25.95 25.20
CA GLU A 786 1.52 24.70 24.54
C GLU A 786 2.76 24.10 23.88
N ILE A 787 3.09 22.85 24.25
CA ILE A 787 4.22 22.11 23.69
C ILE A 787 3.67 20.97 22.85
N ASN A 788 3.78 21.08 21.53
CA ASN A 788 3.34 20.07 20.57
C ASN A 788 4.55 19.41 19.90
N ALA A 789 4.49 18.11 19.69
CA ALA A 789 5.49 17.38 18.94
C ALA A 789 4.83 16.70 17.75
N MET A 790 5.46 16.78 16.58
CA MET A 790 5.01 16.13 15.36
C MET A 790 6.19 15.70 14.51
N MET A 791 5.94 14.84 13.53
CA MET A 791 6.94 14.48 12.51
C MET A 791 6.93 15.52 11.38
N ILE A 792 8.12 15.89 10.92
CA ILE A 792 8.29 16.66 9.70
C ILE A 792 9.20 15.90 8.74
N GLY A 793 8.63 15.46 7.62
CA GLY A 793 9.28 14.45 6.79
C GLY A 793 9.34 13.08 7.47
N VAL A 794 10.24 12.22 7.02
CA VAL A 794 10.41 10.85 7.54
C VAL A 794 11.49 10.78 8.63
N GLU A 795 12.41 11.74 8.66
CA GLU A 795 13.67 11.67 9.41
C GLU A 795 13.78 12.66 10.58
N SER A 796 12.79 13.55 10.79
CA SER A 796 12.91 14.59 11.82
C SER A 796 11.66 14.77 12.65
N HIS A 797 11.87 15.04 13.94
CA HIS A 797 10.87 15.53 14.86
C HIS A 797 10.85 17.05 14.86
N LEU A 798 9.66 17.64 14.88
CA LEU A 798 9.41 19.06 15.06
C LEU A 798 8.70 19.28 16.40
N LEU A 799 9.38 19.93 17.33
CA LEU A 799 8.81 20.37 18.58
C LEU A 799 8.41 21.83 18.44
N ILE A 800 7.17 22.14 18.79
CA ILE A 800 6.57 23.47 18.63
C ILE A 800 6.13 23.98 19.99
N ILE A 801 6.67 25.11 20.40
CA ILE A 801 6.26 25.81 21.62
C ILE A 801 5.50 27.06 21.19
N LYS A 802 4.24 27.18 21.63
CA LYS A 802 3.28 28.21 21.21
C LYS A 802 2.95 29.17 22.36
N LYS A 803 2.17 30.21 22.02
CA LYS A 803 1.61 31.24 22.91
C LYS A 803 2.62 32.30 23.33
N PHE A 804 3.52 32.72 22.43
CA PHE A 804 4.27 33.94 22.60
C PHE A 804 3.55 35.11 21.91
N ASP A 805 3.38 36.24 22.61
CA ASP A 805 2.58 37.37 22.13
C ASP A 805 3.23 38.06 20.93
N ASN A 806 4.57 38.05 20.85
CA ASN A 806 5.35 38.68 19.79
C ASN A 806 6.75 38.04 19.65
N PHE A 807 7.53 38.48 18.66
CA PHE A 807 8.89 38.01 18.43
C PHE A 807 9.79 38.16 19.66
N ASN A 808 9.78 39.32 20.33
CA ASN A 808 10.67 39.61 21.46
C ASN A 808 10.46 38.63 22.62
N SER A 809 9.21 38.30 22.91
CA SER A 809 8.87 37.34 23.98
C SER A 809 9.31 35.90 23.61
N SER A 810 9.25 35.54 22.34
CA SER A 810 9.72 34.24 21.85
C SER A 810 11.25 34.15 21.76
N ASP A 811 11.92 35.26 21.41
CA ASP A 811 13.39 35.35 21.36
C ASP A 811 14.00 35.28 22.76
N LEU A 812 13.43 36.03 23.72
CA LEU A 812 13.83 35.96 25.11
C LEU A 812 13.72 34.53 25.67
N TYR A 813 12.57 33.90 25.44
CA TYR A 813 12.36 32.52 25.85
C TYR A 813 13.34 31.56 25.18
N SER A 814 13.59 31.71 23.87
CA SER A 814 14.54 30.88 23.12
C SER A 814 15.98 30.99 23.68
N LYS A 815 16.38 32.18 24.09
CA LYS A 815 17.68 32.43 24.73
C LYS A 815 17.76 31.76 26.11
N GLN A 816 16.70 31.88 26.90
CA GLN A 816 16.65 31.30 28.25
C GLN A 816 16.64 29.76 28.19
N ILE A 817 15.86 29.15 27.32
CA ILE A 817 15.82 27.71 27.21
C ILE A 817 17.15 27.15 26.69
N SER A 818 17.81 27.88 25.78
CA SER A 818 19.14 27.52 25.26
C SER A 818 20.26 27.67 26.29
N SER A 819 20.04 28.47 27.34
CA SER A 819 21.00 28.64 28.46
C SER A 819 20.78 27.65 29.61
N ASP A 820 19.62 26.97 29.70
CA ASP A 820 19.38 25.95 30.71
C ASP A 820 20.32 24.77 30.52
N LYS A 821 21.13 24.47 31.57
CA LYS A 821 22.17 23.44 31.52
C LYS A 821 21.65 22.05 31.16
N THR A 822 20.47 21.71 31.64
CA THR A 822 19.87 20.36 31.44
C THR A 822 19.34 20.20 30.05
N ILE A 823 18.58 21.18 29.55
CA ILE A 823 18.02 21.15 28.22
C ILE A 823 19.13 21.26 27.17
N LYS A 824 20.10 22.17 27.37
CA LYS A 824 21.25 22.33 26.48
C LYS A 824 22.06 21.03 26.36
N LYS A 825 22.30 20.33 27.47
CA LYS A 825 23.01 19.03 27.45
C LYS A 825 22.25 18.00 26.64
N GLU A 826 20.94 17.96 26.73
CA GLU A 826 20.12 16.99 25.99
C GLU A 826 20.00 17.34 24.50
N LEU A 827 19.75 18.60 24.18
CA LEU A 827 19.67 19.06 22.78
C LEU A 827 20.99 18.90 22.03
N ASN A 828 22.13 19.05 22.72
CA ASN A 828 23.46 18.90 22.12
C ASN A 828 23.88 17.44 21.88
N LYS A 829 23.10 16.44 22.33
CA LYS A 829 23.33 15.03 21.97
C LYS A 829 22.99 14.73 20.51
N SER A 830 22.17 15.56 19.91
CA SER A 830 21.77 15.45 18.51
C SER A 830 21.94 16.81 17.81
N SER A 831 22.12 16.80 16.50
CA SER A 831 22.16 18.04 15.71
C SER A 831 20.75 18.65 15.69
N HIS A 832 20.51 19.68 16.48
CA HIS A 832 19.23 20.38 16.51
C HIS A 832 19.29 21.74 15.83
N LYS A 833 18.14 22.22 15.35
CA LYS A 833 17.97 23.58 14.83
C LYS A 833 16.79 24.23 15.55
N SER A 834 16.99 25.46 16.06
CA SER A 834 15.94 26.24 16.67
C SER A 834 15.63 27.45 15.82
N ILE A 835 14.36 27.71 15.51
CA ILE A 835 13.89 28.79 14.64
C ILE A 835 12.64 29.42 15.25
N LEU A 836 12.57 30.74 15.22
CA LEU A 836 11.37 31.50 15.63
C LEU A 836 10.52 31.80 14.39
N ILE A 837 9.21 31.63 14.50
CA ILE A 837 8.30 31.80 13.37
C ILE A 837 7.00 32.46 13.83
N SER A 838 6.50 33.44 13.07
CA SER A 838 5.19 34.00 13.32
C SER A 838 4.09 32.99 12.98
N GLU A 839 2.96 33.05 13.67
CA GLU A 839 1.82 32.14 13.44
C GLU A 839 1.36 32.11 11.97
N SER A 840 1.33 33.27 11.31
CA SER A 840 0.97 33.36 9.89
C SER A 840 1.99 32.70 8.95
N ASN A 841 3.29 32.82 9.25
CA ASN A 841 4.33 32.16 8.49
C ASN A 841 4.43 30.68 8.80
N PHE A 842 4.04 30.27 10.02
CA PHE A 842 4.02 28.83 10.37
C PHE A 842 3.01 28.05 9.53
N SER A 843 1.86 28.62 9.21
CA SER A 843 0.87 27.99 8.32
C SER A 843 1.45 27.72 6.93
N GLU A 844 2.16 28.68 6.38
CA GLU A 844 2.82 28.55 5.05
C GLU A 844 4.02 27.59 5.10
N PHE A 845 4.83 27.70 6.15
CA PHE A 845 5.95 26.79 6.40
C PHE A 845 5.51 25.32 6.54
N TYR A 846 4.43 25.09 7.28
CA TYR A 846 3.89 23.74 7.50
C TYR A 846 3.35 23.10 6.21
N LYS A 847 2.72 23.92 5.36
CA LYS A 847 2.19 23.52 4.06
C LYS A 847 3.30 23.15 3.08
N ASN A 848 4.32 23.98 3.00
CA ASN A 848 5.38 23.85 1.99
C ASN A 848 6.59 23.05 2.47
N LYS A 849 6.74 22.84 3.79
CA LYS A 849 7.88 22.17 4.45
C LYS A 849 9.25 22.72 4.01
N ASP A 850 9.29 24.02 3.63
CA ASP A 850 10.47 24.69 3.11
C ASP A 850 11.36 25.24 4.23
N PHE A 851 12.19 24.35 4.76
CA PHE A 851 13.16 24.66 5.80
C PHE A 851 14.20 25.69 5.39
N LYS A 852 14.74 25.51 4.19
CA LYS A 852 15.87 26.28 3.70
C LYS A 852 15.44 27.71 3.35
N GLY A 853 14.27 27.83 2.71
CA GLY A 853 13.70 29.13 2.37
C GLY A 853 13.30 29.93 3.60
N TYR A 854 12.66 29.29 4.62
CA TYR A 854 12.33 29.99 5.84
C TYR A 854 13.56 30.38 6.69
N SER A 855 14.57 29.51 6.76
CA SER A 855 15.82 29.82 7.48
C SER A 855 16.54 31.02 6.87
N ASN A 856 16.60 31.11 5.54
CA ASN A 856 17.17 32.27 4.83
C ASN A 856 16.34 33.52 5.06
N PHE A 857 15.01 33.41 4.98
CA PHE A 857 14.12 34.54 5.30
C PHE A 857 14.29 35.02 6.74
N PHE A 858 14.40 34.08 7.70
CA PHE A 858 14.61 34.41 9.12
C PHE A 858 15.93 35.13 9.35
N ASN A 859 17.03 34.62 8.78
CA ASN A 859 18.34 35.24 8.94
C ASN A 859 18.38 36.67 8.37
N ASN A 860 17.80 36.86 7.18
CA ASN A 860 17.83 38.16 6.49
C ASN A 860 16.90 39.20 7.12
N ASN A 861 15.82 38.81 7.77
CA ASN A 861 14.79 39.74 8.26
C ASN A 861 14.75 39.91 9.79
N TYR A 862 15.17 38.88 10.55
CA TYR A 862 15.09 38.91 12.02
C TYR A 862 16.45 39.04 12.71
N LEU A 863 17.57 38.63 12.04
CA LEU A 863 18.91 38.69 12.61
C LEU A 863 19.77 39.85 12.06
N GLU A 864 19.54 40.29 10.82
CA GLU A 864 20.30 41.42 10.21
C GLU A 864 19.77 42.80 10.62
N THR A 865 18.71 42.89 11.36
CA THR A 865 18.14 44.15 11.92
C THR A 865 18.67 44.49 13.33
N LYS A 866 19.93 44.08 13.63
CA LYS A 866 20.66 44.56 14.80
C LYS A 866 21.66 45.62 14.46
#